data_63b6ca84b5a27b438c0189adfe3c92e9
#
_entry.id   63b6ca84b5a27b438c0189adfe3c92e9
#
_cell.length_a   1.000
_cell.length_b   1.000
_cell.length_c   1.000
_cell.angle_alpha   90.00
_cell.angle_beta   90.00
_cell.angle_gamma   90.00
#
_symmetry.space_group_name_H-M   'P 1'
#
loop_
_entity.id
_entity.type
_entity.pdbx_description
1 polymer ?
#
loop_
_entity_poly.entity_id
_entity_poly.type
_entity_poly.pdbx_seq_one_letter_code
_entity_poly.pdbx_strand_id
1 'polypeptide(L)'
;MKQPKTKETIPSQTIVSDFFENLGNKSYFLALSLIIFIAFFVFKDFLLLKNVFQFKDIGSDTLNGMYPYYHHYADYIQKNGWPQWSFAEGMGQGILSGFLRDPFQLIAMLIGPQSMPKIFIYIIVLEIIIAGSIFYFFMKALKTTNYSAIIGTLLFSFCGFMIIGSCWYLFTFEALNLALLLLGFERIYQKNKWFLFSLGIFLAAISFPVNLFTYGVFILFYGAFRFLQENDFDKKKFFGLYGKLIMAGAIGLLISGPFLLENIFQVLESPRGSGGDSYFDKLANSPMFATSNKVEFGTSVMRMLSSDILGSGNSFSGIQNFLEAPFSYCGLISLLLMSQIFPLISKNLRKWYIALLIIWLTPTFFPYFRYAFWLFSGDYYRAYSFFLSLVFILFSVHALDLILKHKKVNLIALISTLILWLILSSISYKSNITYPNGQQGIQELKSDDTIAFFVRLFLVFYAILIFMLGKSKNITNIKYILLIMVVFELTYISQFSANRRSIVSARDLKEKIGYNDYSIEAIKYIKENDKSFFRVDKSYFSGGAMHGSITDHKVHSYYGTSSYNSFAQINYINYMRAYNVIDKNNEFASRWVDGLISRPFLESLNHVKYVLTKEVSKNPVWLNTHDSVAKFGDVVVLKSKFNLPLGYTYNQYISQTDFDLLSTIQKDLVSLKACVLSDQELSNTIGLKRLTLKDTIELNQFTWNYLKNSVDSLKNESLKTVLFSENKIEGNISVSKNKIMYLSFPKDKGWHLKLDGKETETILVNNGMTGIYPSSGKHSINLEYHSRFLNKGLILTLVGILIAGIFWFFNRKNKVAII
;
A
#
# COMPACT_ATOMS: atom_id res chain seq x y z
N MET A 1 -28.13 -54.26 3.60
CA MET A 1 -26.73 -53.92 3.20
C MET A 1 -26.70 -53.50 1.73
N LYS A 2 -26.60 -52.19 1.43
CA LYS A 2 -26.42 -51.71 0.08
C LYS A 2 -24.91 -51.70 -0.19
N GLN A 3 -24.47 -52.47 -1.22
CA GLN A 3 -23.11 -52.44 -1.68
C GLN A 3 -22.65 -51.01 -2.01
N PRO A 4 -21.42 -50.63 -1.68
CA PRO A 4 -20.90 -49.32 -2.05
C PRO A 4 -20.80 -49.26 -3.58
N LYS A 5 -21.39 -48.23 -4.17
CA LYS A 5 -21.20 -47.93 -5.60
C LYS A 5 -19.71 -47.75 -5.86
N THR A 6 -19.16 -48.65 -6.63
CA THR A 6 -17.82 -48.55 -7.17
C THR A 6 -17.65 -47.17 -7.81
N LYS A 7 -16.68 -46.40 -7.32
CA LYS A 7 -16.22 -45.17 -7.98
C LYS A 7 -15.83 -45.57 -9.40
N GLU A 8 -16.42 -44.94 -10.41
CA GLU A 8 -15.86 -44.96 -11.75
C GLU A 8 -14.45 -44.40 -11.66
N THR A 9 -13.49 -45.26 -11.50
CA THR A 9 -12.08 -44.97 -11.68
C THR A 9 -11.92 -44.57 -13.14
N ILE A 10 -11.69 -43.31 -13.41
CA ILE A 10 -11.23 -42.87 -14.74
C ILE A 10 -10.03 -43.73 -15.11
N PRO A 11 -10.09 -44.45 -16.24
CA PRO A 11 -8.97 -45.31 -16.62
C PRO A 11 -7.70 -44.48 -16.65
N SER A 12 -6.66 -44.97 -16.00
CA SER A 12 -5.32 -44.40 -16.05
C SER A 12 -4.78 -44.54 -17.47
N GLN A 13 -5.22 -43.66 -18.38
CA GLN A 13 -4.54 -43.56 -19.68
C GLN A 13 -3.18 -42.94 -19.40
N THR A 14 -2.15 -43.70 -19.79
CA THR A 14 -0.75 -43.30 -19.76
C THR A 14 -0.60 -41.94 -20.42
N ILE A 15 -0.13 -40.97 -19.63
CA ILE A 15 0.28 -39.67 -20.16
C ILE A 15 1.26 -39.94 -21.28
N VAL A 16 0.99 -39.45 -22.48
CA VAL A 16 1.90 -39.61 -23.62
C VAL A 16 3.23 -39.02 -23.23
N SER A 17 4.25 -39.86 -23.12
CA SER A 17 5.61 -39.42 -22.82
C SER A 17 6.08 -38.50 -23.93
N ASP A 18 6.31 -37.26 -23.61
CA ASP A 18 6.87 -36.24 -24.49
C ASP A 18 8.01 -35.50 -23.80
N PHE A 19 8.64 -34.58 -24.51
CA PHE A 19 9.76 -33.79 -23.99
C PHE A 19 9.46 -33.19 -22.63
N PHE A 20 8.30 -32.54 -22.46
CA PHE A 20 7.95 -31.81 -21.22
C PHE A 20 7.76 -32.77 -20.04
N GLU A 21 7.11 -33.90 -20.26
CA GLU A 21 6.89 -34.87 -19.19
C GLU A 21 8.18 -35.64 -18.85
N ASN A 22 9.03 -35.88 -19.86
CA ASN A 22 10.34 -36.52 -19.69
C ASN A 22 11.34 -35.68 -18.92
N LEU A 23 11.15 -34.35 -18.86
CA LEU A 23 11.95 -33.47 -17.99
C LEU A 23 11.81 -33.80 -16.49
N GLY A 24 10.71 -34.44 -16.08
CA GLY A 24 10.49 -34.75 -14.68
C GLY A 24 10.66 -33.48 -13.79
N ASN A 25 11.52 -33.55 -12.78
CA ASN A 25 11.81 -32.42 -11.91
C ASN A 25 12.60 -31.29 -12.61
N LYS A 26 13.25 -31.55 -13.73
CA LYS A 26 13.95 -30.53 -14.52
C LYS A 26 12.99 -29.53 -15.20
N SER A 27 11.70 -29.87 -15.30
CA SER A 27 10.68 -28.96 -15.82
C SER A 27 10.54 -27.65 -14.99
N TYR A 28 10.95 -27.67 -13.71
CA TYR A 28 11.09 -26.45 -12.91
C TYR A 28 12.13 -25.49 -13.49
N PHE A 29 13.30 -26.01 -13.87
CA PHE A 29 14.36 -25.15 -14.43
C PHE A 29 13.95 -24.55 -15.78
N LEU A 30 13.14 -25.26 -16.59
CA LEU A 30 12.57 -24.69 -17.81
C LEU A 30 11.60 -23.54 -17.46
N ALA A 31 10.70 -23.73 -16.52
CA ALA A 31 9.80 -22.66 -16.08
C ALA A 31 10.58 -21.45 -15.55
N LEU A 32 11.59 -21.69 -14.71
CA LEU A 32 12.46 -20.64 -14.15
C LEU A 32 13.20 -19.88 -15.25
N SER A 33 13.80 -20.59 -16.22
CA SER A 33 14.51 -19.97 -17.34
C SER A 33 13.58 -19.10 -18.19
N LEU A 34 12.34 -19.54 -18.43
CA LEU A 34 11.35 -18.76 -19.16
C LEU A 34 10.88 -17.53 -18.38
N ILE A 35 10.71 -17.62 -17.06
CA ILE A 35 10.40 -16.45 -16.22
C ILE A 35 11.54 -15.42 -16.34
N ILE A 36 12.80 -15.85 -16.17
CA ILE A 36 13.96 -14.97 -16.27
C ILE A 36 14.05 -14.36 -17.67
N PHE A 37 13.81 -15.15 -18.72
CA PHE A 37 13.83 -14.70 -20.10
C PHE A 37 12.78 -13.59 -20.32
N ILE A 38 11.52 -13.83 -19.97
CA ILE A 38 10.45 -12.85 -20.14
C ILE A 38 10.74 -11.59 -19.30
N ALA A 39 11.12 -11.74 -18.02
CA ALA A 39 11.43 -10.64 -17.15
C ALA A 39 12.58 -9.77 -17.69
N PHE A 40 13.61 -10.39 -18.24
CA PHE A 40 14.71 -9.65 -18.88
C PHE A 40 14.21 -8.79 -20.04
N PHE A 41 13.41 -9.34 -20.97
CA PHE A 41 12.92 -8.57 -22.13
C PHE A 41 11.90 -7.50 -21.73
N VAL A 42 11.07 -7.75 -20.72
CA VAL A 42 10.10 -6.78 -20.20
C VAL A 42 10.81 -5.60 -19.52
N PHE A 43 11.80 -5.85 -18.69
CA PHE A 43 12.45 -4.87 -17.83
C PHE A 43 13.87 -4.49 -18.27
N LYS A 44 14.30 -4.85 -19.48
CA LYS A 44 15.70 -4.69 -19.94
C LYS A 44 16.26 -3.29 -19.76
N ASP A 45 15.50 -2.25 -20.09
CA ASP A 45 15.99 -0.88 -20.01
C ASP A 45 16.14 -0.37 -18.56
N PHE A 46 15.38 -0.95 -17.64
CA PHE A 46 15.54 -0.74 -16.21
C PHE A 46 16.68 -1.58 -15.62
N LEU A 47 16.80 -2.86 -16.01
CA LEU A 47 17.89 -3.74 -15.56
C LEU A 47 19.25 -3.28 -16.05
N LEU A 48 19.31 -2.68 -17.23
CA LEU A 48 20.52 -2.08 -17.80
C LEU A 48 20.73 -0.63 -17.34
N LEU A 49 19.90 -0.14 -16.42
CA LEU A 49 19.96 1.20 -15.82
C LEU A 49 19.95 2.34 -16.84
N LYS A 50 19.36 2.14 -18.03
CA LYS A 50 19.04 3.22 -18.96
C LYS A 50 17.92 4.10 -18.43
N ASN A 51 16.93 3.47 -17.77
CA ASN A 51 15.81 4.11 -17.10
C ASN A 51 15.78 3.66 -15.64
N VAL A 52 15.16 4.49 -14.79
CA VAL A 52 14.87 4.17 -13.40
C VAL A 52 13.45 3.65 -13.30
N PHE A 53 13.22 2.61 -12.51
CA PHE A 53 11.89 2.04 -12.33
C PHE A 53 11.03 2.94 -11.42
N GLN A 54 10.81 4.16 -11.89
CA GLN A 54 10.00 5.20 -11.26
C GLN A 54 9.18 5.93 -12.33
N PHE A 55 7.95 6.31 -12.02
CA PHE A 55 6.98 6.81 -12.98
C PHE A 55 6.52 8.22 -12.61
N LYS A 56 6.45 9.12 -13.61
CA LYS A 56 6.08 10.54 -13.47
C LYS A 56 4.60 10.80 -13.79
N ASP A 57 3.85 9.80 -14.18
CA ASP A 57 2.47 9.93 -14.63
C ASP A 57 1.46 9.82 -13.47
N ILE A 58 0.18 9.91 -13.79
CA ILE A 58 -0.92 9.80 -12.84
C ILE A 58 -0.88 8.43 -12.13
N GLY A 59 -1.15 8.44 -10.84
CA GLY A 59 -1.02 7.25 -10.00
C GLY A 59 0.43 6.87 -9.71
N SER A 60 1.35 7.81 -9.85
CA SER A 60 2.79 7.61 -9.63
C SER A 60 3.14 7.55 -8.14
N ASP A 61 2.43 6.71 -7.38
CA ASP A 61 2.76 6.46 -5.97
C ASP A 61 4.20 5.97 -5.78
N THR A 62 4.81 5.42 -6.82
CA THR A 62 6.24 5.09 -6.79
C THR A 62 7.10 6.30 -6.51
N LEU A 63 6.88 7.41 -7.23
CA LEU A 63 7.71 8.61 -7.12
C LEU A 63 7.29 9.49 -5.94
N ASN A 64 5.98 9.61 -5.67
CA ASN A 64 5.45 10.49 -4.62
C ASN A 64 5.34 9.84 -3.24
N GLY A 65 5.13 8.54 -3.19
CA GLY A 65 4.84 7.80 -1.96
C GLY A 65 5.92 6.79 -1.61
N MET A 66 6.03 5.73 -2.40
CA MET A 66 6.84 4.57 -2.02
C MET A 66 8.35 4.83 -2.04
N TYR A 67 8.86 5.57 -3.05
CA TYR A 67 10.27 5.95 -3.08
C TYR A 67 10.67 6.85 -1.90
N PRO A 68 9.97 7.96 -1.61
CA PRO A 68 10.25 8.77 -0.42
C PRO A 68 10.13 7.97 0.89
N TYR A 69 9.17 7.07 0.97
CA TYR A 69 8.97 6.20 2.12
C TYR A 69 10.19 5.29 2.38
N TYR A 70 10.60 4.49 1.39
CA TYR A 70 11.76 3.62 1.55
C TYR A 70 13.06 4.39 1.71
N HIS A 71 13.21 5.54 1.02
CA HIS A 71 14.36 6.43 1.18
C HIS A 71 14.49 6.93 2.62
N HIS A 72 13.36 7.35 3.20
CA HIS A 72 13.33 7.80 4.61
C HIS A 72 13.72 6.68 5.57
N TYR A 73 13.18 5.46 5.40
CA TYR A 73 13.58 4.34 6.26
C TYR A 73 15.06 3.99 6.13
N ALA A 74 15.62 4.04 4.93
CA ALA A 74 17.05 3.78 4.73
C ALA A 74 17.91 4.84 5.42
N ASP A 75 17.57 6.12 5.26
CA ASP A 75 18.26 7.23 5.92
C ASP A 75 18.15 7.12 7.45
N TYR A 76 16.94 6.79 7.93
CA TYR A 76 16.68 6.61 9.36
C TYR A 76 17.52 5.49 9.98
N ILE A 77 17.53 4.31 9.36
CA ILE A 77 18.28 3.14 9.87
C ILE A 77 19.77 3.45 9.98
N GLN A 78 20.32 4.13 8.98
CA GLN A 78 21.74 4.49 8.98
C GLN A 78 22.11 5.48 10.08
N LYS A 79 21.19 6.38 10.47
CA LYS A 79 21.46 7.46 11.43
C LYS A 79 20.99 7.14 12.85
N ASN A 80 19.83 6.48 12.99
CA ASN A 80 19.11 6.35 14.25
C ASN A 80 18.90 4.89 14.68
N GLY A 81 19.27 3.92 13.83
CA GLY A 81 19.06 2.51 14.09
C GLY A 81 17.61 2.06 13.91
N TRP A 82 17.04 1.31 14.85
CA TRP A 82 15.71 0.73 14.74
C TRP A 82 14.61 1.80 14.69
N PRO A 83 13.71 1.79 13.66
CA PRO A 83 12.71 2.83 13.49
C PRO A 83 11.58 2.71 14.51
N GLN A 84 11.35 3.77 15.25
CA GLN A 84 10.25 3.88 16.22
C GLN A 84 9.39 5.11 15.97
N TRP A 85 9.95 6.33 16.12
CA TRP A 85 9.29 7.59 15.87
C TRP A 85 10.03 8.39 14.81
N SER A 86 9.32 9.15 14.00
CA SER A 86 9.98 10.09 13.09
C SER A 86 9.28 11.44 13.04
N PHE A 87 10.04 12.50 13.20
CA PHE A 87 9.62 13.88 13.00
C PHE A 87 9.51 14.26 11.52
N ALA A 88 9.98 13.42 10.59
CA ALA A 88 9.80 13.59 9.17
C ALA A 88 8.48 13.04 8.64
N GLU A 89 7.62 12.45 9.47
CA GLU A 89 6.27 12.02 9.09
C GLU A 89 5.25 12.99 9.65
N GLY A 90 4.69 13.87 8.80
CA GLY A 90 3.89 15.00 9.26
C GLY A 90 4.72 15.89 10.18
N MET A 91 4.29 16.10 11.40
CA MET A 91 5.03 16.81 12.44
C MET A 91 5.54 15.86 13.53
N GLY A 92 5.39 14.55 13.31
CA GLY A 92 5.80 13.46 14.17
C GLY A 92 4.80 12.32 14.20
N GLN A 93 5.29 11.08 13.97
CA GLN A 93 4.47 9.86 13.98
C GLN A 93 5.32 8.62 14.30
N GLY A 94 4.69 7.61 14.93
CA GLY A 94 5.27 6.27 15.04
C GLY A 94 5.39 5.60 13.67
N ILE A 95 6.58 5.06 13.35
CA ILE A 95 6.88 4.52 12.03
C ILE A 95 7.19 3.02 12.01
N LEU A 96 7.15 2.33 13.16
CA LEU A 96 7.41 0.90 13.23
C LEU A 96 6.41 0.07 12.42
N SER A 97 5.14 0.49 12.39
CA SER A 97 4.05 -0.20 11.70
C SER A 97 4.31 -0.44 10.21
N GLY A 98 4.90 0.53 9.52
CA GLY A 98 5.15 0.44 8.09
C GLY A 98 6.49 -0.20 7.70
N PHE A 99 7.39 -0.41 8.64
CA PHE A 99 8.78 -0.73 8.37
C PHE A 99 9.00 -2.02 7.57
N LEU A 100 8.31 -3.09 7.91
CA LEU A 100 8.43 -4.39 7.22
C LEU A 100 7.31 -4.64 6.21
N ARG A 101 6.78 -3.59 5.60
CA ARG A 101 5.70 -3.71 4.62
C ARG A 101 6.03 -4.66 3.47
N ASP A 102 7.28 -4.65 3.06
CA ASP A 102 7.86 -5.59 2.12
C ASP A 102 9.24 -6.00 2.62
N PRO A 103 9.42 -7.24 3.12
CA PRO A 103 10.69 -7.69 3.67
C PRO A 103 11.85 -7.71 2.66
N PHE A 104 11.61 -7.85 1.36
CA PHE A 104 12.66 -7.80 0.35
C PHE A 104 13.23 -6.40 0.18
N GLN A 105 12.42 -5.35 0.43
CA GLN A 105 12.87 -3.96 0.38
C GLN A 105 13.86 -3.63 1.51
N LEU A 106 13.97 -4.44 2.56
CA LEU A 106 15.06 -4.31 3.55
C LEU A 106 16.45 -4.35 2.89
N ILE A 107 16.60 -5.09 1.79
CA ILE A 107 17.86 -5.12 1.04
C ILE A 107 18.20 -3.72 0.53
N ALA A 108 17.24 -3.02 -0.07
CA ALA A 108 17.44 -1.65 -0.54
C ALA A 108 17.70 -0.68 0.60
N MET A 109 16.96 -0.80 1.72
CA MET A 109 17.13 0.05 2.89
C MET A 109 18.53 -0.10 3.51
N LEU A 110 19.04 -1.33 3.60
CA LEU A 110 20.38 -1.60 4.17
C LEU A 110 21.52 -1.12 3.26
N ILE A 111 21.34 -1.18 1.93
CA ILE A 111 22.33 -0.66 0.98
C ILE A 111 22.39 0.88 1.05
N GLY A 112 21.26 1.52 1.34
CA GLY A 112 21.20 2.95 1.60
C GLY A 112 20.45 3.77 0.54
N PRO A 113 20.04 5.00 0.91
CA PRO A 113 19.09 5.80 0.15
C PRO A 113 19.57 6.18 -1.26
N GLN A 114 20.87 6.43 -1.43
CA GLN A 114 21.43 6.87 -2.71
C GLN A 114 21.37 5.81 -3.82
N SER A 115 21.39 4.54 -3.43
CA SER A 115 21.37 3.41 -4.37
C SER A 115 19.96 2.93 -4.71
N MET A 116 18.94 3.34 -3.93
CA MET A 116 17.57 2.87 -4.07
C MET A 116 16.98 2.99 -5.47
N PRO A 117 17.11 4.12 -6.18
CA PRO A 117 16.52 4.24 -7.52
C PRO A 117 16.97 3.14 -8.49
N LYS A 118 18.19 2.62 -8.27
CA LYS A 118 18.79 1.59 -9.13
C LYS A 118 18.46 0.17 -8.67
N ILE A 119 18.15 -0.02 -7.39
CA ILE A 119 18.01 -1.36 -6.78
C ILE A 119 16.58 -1.89 -6.89
N PHE A 120 15.57 -1.04 -6.84
CA PHE A 120 14.17 -1.47 -6.83
C PHE A 120 13.83 -2.47 -7.93
N ILE A 121 14.31 -2.26 -9.16
CA ILE A 121 13.99 -3.17 -10.26
C ILE A 121 14.53 -4.59 -10.03
N TYR A 122 15.72 -4.72 -9.43
CA TYR A 122 16.30 -6.05 -9.16
C TYR A 122 15.51 -6.78 -8.08
N ILE A 123 15.01 -6.05 -7.08
CA ILE A 123 14.13 -6.62 -6.04
C ILE A 123 12.81 -7.07 -6.66
N ILE A 124 12.17 -6.25 -7.46
CA ILE A 124 10.91 -6.58 -8.16
C ILE A 124 11.07 -7.82 -9.04
N VAL A 125 12.15 -7.89 -9.84
CA VAL A 125 12.41 -9.07 -10.68
C VAL A 125 12.67 -10.30 -9.82
N LEU A 126 13.39 -10.17 -8.71
CA LEU A 126 13.61 -11.28 -7.77
C LEU A 126 12.28 -11.78 -7.19
N GLU A 127 11.38 -10.88 -6.80
CA GLU A 127 10.05 -11.23 -6.30
C GLU A 127 9.22 -11.97 -7.35
N ILE A 128 9.23 -11.52 -8.60
CA ILE A 128 8.55 -12.19 -9.73
C ILE A 128 9.09 -13.62 -9.89
N ILE A 129 10.41 -13.79 -9.84
CA ILE A 129 11.06 -15.11 -9.96
C ILE A 129 10.66 -16.03 -8.79
N ILE A 130 10.69 -15.52 -7.57
CA ILE A 130 10.33 -16.30 -6.37
C ILE A 130 8.85 -16.63 -6.38
N ALA A 131 7.98 -15.67 -6.70
CA ALA A 131 6.53 -15.86 -6.79
C ALA A 131 6.17 -16.93 -7.82
N GLY A 132 6.75 -16.85 -9.02
CA GLY A 132 6.57 -17.84 -10.05
C GLY A 132 7.09 -19.23 -9.63
N SER A 133 8.25 -19.28 -8.96
CA SER A 133 8.81 -20.54 -8.43
C SER A 133 7.88 -21.20 -7.41
N ILE A 134 7.35 -20.42 -6.46
CA ILE A 134 6.40 -20.92 -5.47
C ILE A 134 5.11 -21.38 -6.15
N PHE A 135 4.62 -20.63 -7.14
CA PHE A 135 3.42 -21.00 -7.88
C PHE A 135 3.61 -22.26 -8.71
N TYR A 136 4.81 -22.47 -9.30
CA TYR A 136 5.15 -23.75 -9.95
C TYR A 136 5.00 -24.91 -8.98
N PHE A 137 5.55 -24.81 -7.77
CA PHE A 137 5.43 -25.87 -6.77
C PHE A 137 3.99 -26.06 -6.29
N PHE A 138 3.19 -24.99 -6.27
CA PHE A 138 1.75 -25.10 -6.01
C PHE A 138 1.04 -25.86 -7.14
N MET A 139 1.33 -25.58 -8.41
CA MET A 139 0.79 -26.35 -9.54
C MET A 139 1.17 -27.84 -9.45
N LYS A 140 2.41 -28.13 -9.09
CA LYS A 140 2.85 -29.52 -8.89
C LYS A 140 2.17 -30.19 -7.67
N ALA A 141 1.84 -29.42 -6.62
CA ALA A 141 1.04 -29.93 -5.52
C ALA A 141 -0.39 -30.30 -5.95
N LEU A 142 -0.95 -29.62 -6.94
CA LEU A 142 -2.24 -29.97 -7.56
C LEU A 142 -2.14 -31.18 -8.53
N LYS A 143 -0.96 -31.79 -8.67
CA LYS A 143 -0.70 -32.96 -9.52
C LYS A 143 -0.94 -32.72 -11.02
N THR A 144 -0.72 -31.49 -11.47
CA THR A 144 -0.79 -31.15 -12.90
C THR A 144 0.39 -31.73 -13.67
N THR A 145 0.23 -31.91 -14.98
CA THR A 145 1.33 -32.26 -15.88
C THR A 145 2.43 -31.18 -15.84
N ASN A 146 3.65 -31.53 -16.22
CA ASN A 146 4.76 -30.58 -16.24
C ASN A 146 4.48 -29.40 -17.17
N TYR A 147 3.91 -29.69 -18.35
CA TYR A 147 3.56 -28.68 -19.33
C TYR A 147 2.50 -27.71 -18.79
N SER A 148 1.41 -28.23 -18.20
CA SER A 148 0.35 -27.39 -17.61
C SER A 148 0.87 -26.54 -16.44
N ALA A 149 1.80 -27.11 -15.63
CA ALA A 149 2.46 -26.37 -14.56
C ALA A 149 3.32 -25.21 -15.09
N ILE A 150 4.09 -25.42 -16.17
CA ILE A 150 4.88 -24.36 -16.81
C ILE A 150 3.97 -23.24 -17.31
N ILE A 151 2.93 -23.58 -18.08
CA ILE A 151 1.99 -22.56 -18.61
C ILE A 151 1.35 -21.78 -17.47
N GLY A 152 0.79 -22.44 -16.44
CA GLY A 152 0.16 -21.78 -15.31
C GLY A 152 1.12 -20.87 -14.55
N THR A 153 2.37 -21.29 -14.41
CA THR A 153 3.41 -20.47 -13.77
C THR A 153 3.72 -19.21 -14.55
N LEU A 154 3.83 -19.27 -15.87
CA LEU A 154 4.07 -18.11 -16.71
C LEU A 154 2.87 -17.13 -16.67
N LEU A 155 1.65 -17.66 -16.78
CA LEU A 155 0.43 -16.85 -16.69
C LEU A 155 0.34 -16.11 -15.34
N PHE A 156 0.71 -16.75 -14.25
CA PHE A 156 0.74 -16.12 -12.92
C PHE A 156 1.83 -15.06 -12.82
N SER A 157 3.07 -15.40 -13.23
CA SER A 157 4.25 -14.52 -13.07
C SER A 157 4.14 -13.23 -13.88
N PHE A 158 3.36 -13.21 -14.96
CA PHE A 158 3.20 -12.06 -15.86
C PHE A 158 1.73 -11.61 -16.00
N CYS A 159 0.88 -11.91 -15.03
CA CYS A 159 -0.46 -11.35 -14.96
C CYS A 159 -0.44 -9.84 -14.70
N GLY A 160 -1.57 -9.18 -14.96
CA GLY A 160 -1.70 -7.73 -14.78
C GLY A 160 -1.35 -7.26 -13.37
N PHE A 161 -1.73 -8.04 -12.34
CA PHE A 161 -1.41 -7.71 -10.95
C PHE A 161 0.11 -7.71 -10.67
N MET A 162 0.84 -8.66 -11.25
CA MET A 162 2.31 -8.72 -11.10
C MET A 162 3.00 -7.59 -11.86
N ILE A 163 2.60 -7.30 -13.09
CA ILE A 163 3.32 -6.34 -13.95
C ILE A 163 2.94 -4.89 -13.65
N ILE A 164 1.65 -4.57 -13.58
CA ILE A 164 1.22 -3.21 -13.26
C ILE A 164 1.45 -2.94 -11.76
N GLY A 165 1.13 -3.92 -10.91
CA GLY A 165 1.29 -3.82 -9.48
C GLY A 165 2.76 -3.64 -9.04
N SER A 166 3.72 -4.15 -9.82
CA SER A 166 5.16 -3.96 -9.56
C SER A 166 5.54 -2.47 -9.50
N CYS A 167 4.79 -1.61 -10.21
CA CYS A 167 5.01 -0.17 -10.20
C CYS A 167 4.80 0.48 -8.82
N TRP A 168 4.15 -0.19 -7.90
CA TRP A 168 4.00 0.26 -6.51
C TRP A 168 5.02 -0.31 -5.53
N TYR A 169 5.96 -1.14 -5.98
CA TYR A 169 6.98 -1.82 -5.15
C TYR A 169 6.38 -2.66 -4.00
N LEU A 170 5.16 -3.14 -4.14
CA LEU A 170 4.42 -3.79 -3.07
C LEU A 170 3.65 -5.03 -3.55
N PHE A 171 2.98 -4.94 -4.69
CA PHE A 171 2.05 -5.99 -5.09
C PHE A 171 2.72 -7.25 -5.61
N THR A 172 3.96 -7.19 -6.09
CA THR A 172 4.76 -8.38 -6.41
C THR A 172 4.99 -9.23 -5.18
N PHE A 173 5.31 -8.59 -4.04
CA PHE A 173 5.42 -9.27 -2.75
C PHE A 173 4.05 -9.81 -2.28
N GLU A 174 2.96 -9.07 -2.44
CA GLU A 174 1.61 -9.55 -2.10
C GLU A 174 1.23 -10.79 -2.90
N ALA A 175 1.51 -10.82 -4.21
CA ALA A 175 1.27 -11.98 -5.06
C ALA A 175 2.15 -13.18 -4.67
N LEU A 176 3.43 -12.94 -4.35
CA LEU A 176 4.34 -13.95 -3.81
C LEU A 176 3.76 -14.58 -2.55
N ASN A 177 3.28 -13.76 -1.63
CA ASN A 177 2.72 -14.23 -0.37
C ASN A 177 1.43 -15.04 -0.56
N LEU A 178 0.56 -14.64 -1.49
CA LEU A 178 -0.63 -15.43 -1.81
C LEU A 178 -0.26 -16.78 -2.43
N ALA A 179 0.75 -16.83 -3.33
CA ALA A 179 1.26 -18.09 -3.86
C ALA A 179 1.80 -19.00 -2.74
N LEU A 180 2.49 -18.43 -1.75
CA LEU A 180 2.98 -19.14 -0.57
C LEU A 180 1.84 -19.71 0.28
N LEU A 181 0.78 -18.91 0.50
CA LEU A 181 -0.42 -19.35 1.24
C LEU A 181 -1.13 -20.50 0.52
N LEU A 182 -1.26 -20.44 -0.80
CA LEU A 182 -1.84 -21.53 -1.60
C LEU A 182 -1.01 -22.81 -1.52
N LEU A 183 0.30 -22.72 -1.67
CA LEU A 183 1.19 -23.87 -1.49
C LEU A 183 1.13 -24.40 -0.05
N GLY A 184 1.11 -23.50 0.92
CA GLY A 184 0.94 -23.82 2.35
C GLY A 184 -0.37 -24.53 2.64
N PHE A 185 -1.47 -24.05 2.05
CA PHE A 185 -2.78 -24.71 2.10
C PHE A 185 -2.72 -26.15 1.60
N GLU A 186 -2.16 -26.40 0.40
CA GLU A 186 -2.03 -27.74 -0.15
C GLU A 186 -1.12 -28.64 0.71
N ARG A 187 -0.09 -28.05 1.35
CA ARG A 187 0.76 -28.79 2.29
C ARG A 187 0.02 -29.21 3.57
N ILE A 188 -0.88 -28.37 4.08
CA ILE A 188 -1.78 -28.73 5.20
C ILE A 188 -2.75 -29.81 4.73
N TYR A 189 -3.45 -29.57 3.61
CA TYR A 189 -4.50 -30.41 3.09
C TYR A 189 -4.03 -31.85 2.80
N GLN A 190 -2.87 -31.97 2.11
CA GLN A 190 -2.37 -33.26 1.66
C GLN A 190 -1.42 -33.96 2.63
N LYS A 191 -0.65 -33.20 3.44
CA LYS A 191 0.48 -33.72 4.21
C LYS A 191 0.50 -33.30 5.68
N ASN A 192 -0.51 -32.55 6.16
CA ASN A 192 -0.56 -31.99 7.50
C ASN A 192 0.70 -31.14 7.86
N LYS A 193 1.32 -30.46 6.86
CA LYS A 193 2.48 -29.62 7.08
C LYS A 193 2.05 -28.15 7.10
N TRP A 194 2.16 -27.52 8.24
CA TRP A 194 1.58 -26.19 8.56
C TRP A 194 2.54 -25.01 8.32
N PHE A 195 3.84 -25.21 8.34
CA PHE A 195 4.86 -24.16 8.38
C PHE A 195 4.70 -23.10 7.28
N LEU A 196 4.55 -23.50 6.01
CA LEU A 196 4.45 -22.54 4.90
C LEU A 196 3.20 -21.67 4.99
N PHE A 197 2.09 -22.24 5.47
CA PHE A 197 0.86 -21.46 5.67
C PHE A 197 1.02 -20.46 6.81
N SER A 198 1.60 -20.86 7.94
CA SER A 198 1.91 -19.94 9.05
C SER A 198 2.86 -18.85 8.64
N LEU A 199 3.89 -19.17 7.82
CA LEU A 199 4.80 -18.17 7.27
C LEU A 199 4.06 -17.18 6.37
N GLY A 200 3.15 -17.63 5.50
CA GLY A 200 2.35 -16.75 4.65
C GLY A 200 1.43 -15.82 5.47
N ILE A 201 0.81 -16.34 6.54
CA ILE A 201 0.00 -15.50 7.46
C ILE A 201 0.89 -14.49 8.20
N PHE A 202 2.06 -14.90 8.69
CA PHE A 202 3.04 -13.99 9.29
C PHE A 202 3.41 -12.84 8.33
N LEU A 203 3.76 -13.17 7.09
CA LEU A 203 4.12 -12.18 6.07
C LEU A 203 2.97 -11.23 5.72
N ALA A 204 1.73 -11.75 5.61
CA ALA A 204 0.56 -10.90 5.41
C ALA A 204 0.32 -9.93 6.58
N ALA A 205 0.53 -10.41 7.81
CA ALA A 205 0.30 -9.64 9.03
C ALA A 205 1.31 -8.50 9.24
N ILE A 206 2.58 -8.72 8.89
CA ILE A 206 3.62 -7.68 8.99
C ILE A 206 3.56 -6.68 7.83
N SER A 207 3.06 -7.09 6.66
CA SER A 207 3.01 -6.26 5.46
C SER A 207 1.82 -5.30 5.51
N PHE A 208 0.62 -5.82 5.28
CA PHE A 208 -0.60 -5.03 5.26
C PHE A 208 -1.76 -5.85 5.85
N PRO A 209 -2.21 -5.59 7.09
CA PRO A 209 -3.17 -6.43 7.79
C PRO A 209 -4.51 -6.64 7.07
N VAL A 210 -4.93 -5.72 6.19
CA VAL A 210 -6.13 -5.89 5.35
C VAL A 210 -6.00 -7.14 4.47
N ASN A 211 -4.79 -7.51 4.07
CA ASN A 211 -4.55 -8.73 3.30
C ASN A 211 -4.89 -10.01 4.08
N LEU A 212 -4.85 -10.00 5.41
CA LEU A 212 -5.33 -11.13 6.22
C LEU A 212 -6.81 -11.42 5.96
N PHE A 213 -7.62 -10.36 5.83
CA PHE A 213 -9.04 -10.50 5.51
C PHE A 213 -9.23 -10.95 4.05
N THR A 214 -8.64 -10.25 3.08
CA THR A 214 -8.84 -10.55 1.66
C THR A 214 -8.32 -11.93 1.28
N TYR A 215 -7.14 -12.31 1.77
CA TYR A 215 -6.59 -13.66 1.57
C TYR A 215 -7.39 -14.71 2.35
N GLY A 216 -7.84 -14.37 3.56
CA GLY A 216 -8.70 -15.24 4.36
C GLY A 216 -10.00 -15.58 3.63
N VAL A 217 -10.66 -14.58 3.04
CA VAL A 217 -11.88 -14.79 2.21
C VAL A 217 -11.56 -15.66 1.00
N PHE A 218 -10.44 -15.40 0.30
CA PHE A 218 -10.04 -16.22 -0.84
C PHE A 218 -9.77 -17.68 -0.42
N ILE A 219 -8.98 -17.91 0.63
CA ILE A 219 -8.64 -19.25 1.14
C ILE A 219 -9.89 -19.98 1.65
N LEU A 220 -10.85 -19.26 2.24
CA LEU A 220 -12.13 -19.83 2.65
C LEU A 220 -12.86 -20.46 1.45
N PHE A 221 -13.08 -19.70 0.39
CA PHE A 221 -13.79 -20.21 -0.79
C PHE A 221 -12.97 -21.21 -1.61
N TYR A 222 -11.68 -20.96 -1.76
CA TYR A 222 -10.76 -21.90 -2.41
C TYR A 222 -10.69 -23.23 -1.65
N GLY A 223 -10.58 -23.18 -0.33
CA GLY A 223 -10.53 -24.38 0.52
C GLY A 223 -11.79 -25.21 0.46
N ALA A 224 -12.96 -24.55 0.47
CA ALA A 224 -14.25 -25.24 0.29
C ALA A 224 -14.33 -25.90 -1.10
N PHE A 225 -13.99 -25.14 -2.15
CA PHE A 225 -13.93 -25.66 -3.51
C PHE A 225 -12.98 -26.86 -3.62
N ARG A 226 -11.76 -26.74 -3.09
CA ARG A 226 -10.74 -27.76 -3.15
C ARG A 226 -11.14 -29.04 -2.41
N PHE A 227 -11.78 -28.87 -1.26
CA PHE A 227 -12.32 -30.00 -0.49
C PHE A 227 -13.42 -30.71 -1.25
N LEU A 228 -14.38 -29.97 -1.82
CA LEU A 228 -15.53 -30.50 -2.54
C LEU A 228 -15.18 -31.07 -3.93
N GLN A 229 -14.02 -30.69 -4.46
CA GLN A 229 -13.47 -31.27 -5.69
C GLN A 229 -13.04 -32.73 -5.52
N GLU A 230 -12.50 -33.09 -4.35
CA GLU A 230 -11.92 -34.43 -4.11
C GLU A 230 -12.78 -35.32 -3.19
N ASN A 231 -13.67 -34.74 -2.40
CA ASN A 231 -14.44 -35.46 -1.39
C ASN A 231 -15.94 -35.23 -1.53
N ASP A 232 -16.72 -36.27 -1.20
CA ASP A 232 -18.11 -36.04 -0.79
C ASP A 232 -18.11 -35.26 0.52
N PHE A 233 -19.12 -34.43 0.74
CA PHE A 233 -19.17 -33.55 1.90
C PHE A 233 -19.24 -34.34 3.20
N ASP A 234 -18.13 -34.39 3.92
CA ASP A 234 -17.97 -34.93 5.27
C ASP A 234 -17.71 -33.77 6.24
N LYS A 235 -18.69 -33.46 7.09
CA LYS A 235 -18.61 -32.34 8.03
C LYS A 235 -17.36 -32.42 8.93
N LYS A 236 -17.01 -33.63 9.45
CA LYS A 236 -15.88 -33.77 10.37
C LYS A 236 -14.55 -33.48 9.69
N LYS A 237 -14.35 -33.99 8.48
CA LYS A 237 -13.15 -33.72 7.69
C LYS A 237 -13.07 -32.28 7.23
N PHE A 238 -14.20 -31.70 6.83
CA PHE A 238 -14.29 -30.31 6.40
C PHE A 238 -13.90 -29.35 7.53
N PHE A 239 -14.59 -29.43 8.67
CA PHE A 239 -14.26 -28.57 9.82
C PHE A 239 -12.89 -28.88 10.43
N GLY A 240 -12.43 -30.15 10.35
CA GLY A 240 -11.08 -30.53 10.73
C GLY A 240 -9.99 -29.86 9.87
N LEU A 241 -10.22 -29.66 8.56
CA LEU A 241 -9.32 -28.91 7.70
C LEU A 241 -9.26 -27.44 8.13
N TYR A 242 -10.40 -26.80 8.29
CA TYR A 242 -10.45 -25.39 8.72
C TYR A 242 -9.87 -25.19 10.13
N GLY A 243 -10.07 -26.11 11.05
CA GLY A 243 -9.42 -26.09 12.36
C GLY A 243 -7.89 -26.08 12.25
N LYS A 244 -7.31 -26.87 11.34
CA LYS A 244 -5.86 -26.86 11.09
C LYS A 244 -5.37 -25.55 10.47
N LEU A 245 -6.15 -24.98 9.53
CA LEU A 245 -5.84 -23.68 8.92
C LEU A 245 -5.87 -22.56 9.95
N ILE A 246 -6.89 -22.53 10.83
CA ILE A 246 -7.02 -21.57 11.93
C ILE A 246 -5.84 -21.69 12.89
N MET A 247 -5.47 -22.89 13.30
CA MET A 247 -4.31 -23.10 14.18
C MET A 247 -3.00 -22.63 13.53
N ALA A 248 -2.77 -23.00 12.27
CA ALA A 248 -1.58 -22.55 11.55
C ALA A 248 -1.58 -21.03 11.37
N GLY A 249 -2.76 -20.43 11.10
CA GLY A 249 -2.94 -19.00 11.02
C GLY A 249 -2.65 -18.30 12.35
N ALA A 250 -3.17 -18.82 13.46
CA ALA A 250 -2.93 -18.27 14.80
C ALA A 250 -1.44 -18.25 15.17
N ILE A 251 -0.68 -19.28 14.81
CA ILE A 251 0.78 -19.30 14.99
C ILE A 251 1.43 -18.14 14.22
N GLY A 252 1.09 -17.96 12.94
CA GLY A 252 1.62 -16.86 12.13
C GLY A 252 1.28 -15.49 12.70
N LEU A 253 0.03 -15.28 13.15
CA LEU A 253 -0.44 -14.05 13.77
C LEU A 253 0.29 -13.76 15.10
N LEU A 254 0.45 -14.75 15.96
CA LEU A 254 1.16 -14.58 17.23
C LEU A 254 2.63 -14.18 17.00
N ILE A 255 3.31 -14.84 16.06
CA ILE A 255 4.71 -14.52 15.76
C ILE A 255 4.87 -13.12 15.17
N SER A 256 3.87 -12.60 14.45
CA SER A 256 3.88 -11.24 13.89
C SER A 256 3.56 -10.13 14.91
N GLY A 257 3.34 -10.47 16.17
CA GLY A 257 2.80 -9.60 17.22
C GLY A 257 3.30 -8.16 17.24
N PRO A 258 4.63 -7.87 17.24
CA PRO A 258 5.15 -6.51 17.31
C PRO A 258 4.65 -5.62 16.19
N PHE A 259 4.69 -6.13 14.95
CA PHE A 259 4.29 -5.36 13.78
C PHE A 259 2.77 -5.36 13.57
N LEU A 260 2.11 -6.50 13.83
CA LEU A 260 0.67 -6.63 13.66
C LEU A 260 -0.09 -5.67 14.58
N LEU A 261 0.29 -5.61 15.87
CA LEU A 261 -0.37 -4.71 16.81
C LEU A 261 -0.19 -3.25 16.42
N GLU A 262 1.04 -2.84 16.10
CA GLU A 262 1.32 -1.45 15.66
C GLU A 262 0.55 -1.12 14.38
N ASN A 263 0.50 -2.02 13.40
CA ASN A 263 -0.27 -1.83 12.16
C ASN A 263 -1.77 -1.67 12.43
N ILE A 264 -2.36 -2.52 13.28
CA ILE A 264 -3.79 -2.45 13.61
C ILE A 264 -4.11 -1.13 14.32
N PHE A 265 -3.32 -0.75 15.31
CA PHE A 265 -3.57 0.48 16.07
C PHE A 265 -3.31 1.72 15.24
N GLN A 266 -2.34 1.73 14.33
CA GLN A 266 -2.18 2.82 13.39
C GLN A 266 -3.42 3.01 12.51
N VAL A 267 -4.02 1.93 12.01
CA VAL A 267 -5.26 2.02 11.24
C VAL A 267 -6.39 2.57 12.11
N LEU A 268 -6.59 2.03 13.31
CA LEU A 268 -7.66 2.42 14.22
C LEU A 268 -7.54 3.88 14.71
N GLU A 269 -6.33 4.36 14.91
CA GLU A 269 -6.05 5.74 15.36
C GLU A 269 -5.80 6.71 14.19
N SER A 270 -6.04 6.30 12.96
CA SER A 270 -6.03 7.17 11.78
C SER A 270 -7.42 7.71 11.46
N PRO A 271 -7.56 8.75 10.63
CA PRO A 271 -8.86 9.23 10.16
C PRO A 271 -9.72 8.14 9.49
N ARG A 272 -9.10 7.10 8.93
CA ARG A 272 -9.84 5.98 8.33
C ARG A 272 -10.49 5.04 9.34
N GLY A 273 -9.93 4.93 10.54
CA GLY A 273 -10.45 4.05 11.59
C GLY A 273 -11.28 4.78 12.63
N SER A 274 -11.05 6.08 12.84
CA SER A 274 -11.67 6.88 13.90
C SER A 274 -12.49 8.09 13.42
N GLY A 275 -12.59 8.31 12.10
CA GLY A 275 -13.23 9.48 11.54
C GLY A 275 -14.73 9.34 11.28
N GLY A 276 -15.52 10.35 11.67
CA GLY A 276 -16.97 10.39 11.50
C GLY A 276 -17.47 10.69 10.08
N ASP A 277 -16.61 11.08 9.13
CA ASP A 277 -16.99 11.32 7.73
C ASP A 277 -16.63 10.12 6.88
N SER A 278 -17.32 9.08 7.17
CA SER A 278 -16.92 7.79 6.71
C SER A 278 -17.35 7.57 5.27
N TYR A 279 -16.36 7.52 4.42
CA TYR A 279 -16.43 6.82 3.16
C TYR A 279 -17.04 5.42 3.36
N PHE A 280 -16.87 4.84 4.52
CA PHE A 280 -17.52 3.62 4.99
C PHE A 280 -19.05 3.73 4.92
N ASP A 281 -19.66 4.74 5.53
CA ASP A 281 -21.13 4.86 5.58
C ASP A 281 -21.72 5.03 4.18
N LYS A 282 -21.06 5.82 3.34
CA LYS A 282 -21.46 5.98 1.94
C LYS A 282 -21.45 4.67 1.18
N LEU A 283 -20.41 3.86 1.34
CA LEU A 283 -20.26 2.59 0.62
C LEU A 283 -21.15 1.49 1.23
N ALA A 284 -21.26 1.42 2.55
CA ALA A 284 -22.08 0.43 3.24
C ALA A 284 -23.59 0.64 3.00
N ASN A 285 -24.02 1.88 2.82
CA ASN A 285 -25.40 2.22 2.48
C ASN A 285 -25.72 2.14 0.97
N SER A 286 -24.74 1.77 0.14
CA SER A 286 -24.99 1.58 -1.29
C SER A 286 -25.91 0.38 -1.53
N PRO A 287 -26.83 0.43 -2.53
CA PRO A 287 -27.71 -0.69 -2.80
C PRO A 287 -26.93 -1.95 -3.21
N MET A 288 -27.17 -3.06 -2.52
CA MET A 288 -26.42 -4.31 -2.69
C MET A 288 -26.41 -4.84 -4.13
N PHE A 289 -27.52 -4.68 -4.85
CA PHE A 289 -27.70 -5.17 -6.22
C PHE A 289 -27.68 -4.05 -7.27
N ALA A 290 -27.18 -2.86 -6.91
CA ALA A 290 -26.88 -1.85 -7.92
C ALA A 290 -25.83 -2.42 -8.88
N THR A 291 -26.07 -2.28 -10.18
CA THR A 291 -25.16 -2.81 -11.21
C THR A 291 -24.08 -1.78 -11.55
N SER A 292 -22.90 -2.27 -11.89
CA SER A 292 -21.83 -1.47 -12.49
C SER A 292 -22.37 -0.79 -13.77
N ASN A 293 -21.96 0.44 -14.00
CA ASN A 293 -22.29 1.12 -15.25
C ASN A 293 -21.51 0.51 -16.43
N LYS A 294 -21.87 0.89 -17.67
CA LYS A 294 -21.27 0.30 -18.87
C LYS A 294 -19.77 0.55 -18.97
N VAL A 295 -19.27 1.70 -18.49
CA VAL A 295 -17.84 2.04 -18.51
C VAL A 295 -17.08 1.25 -17.45
N GLU A 296 -17.63 1.08 -16.26
CA GLU A 296 -17.05 0.23 -15.20
C GLU A 296 -16.95 -1.23 -15.65
N PHE A 297 -18.06 -1.77 -16.17
CA PHE A 297 -18.09 -3.12 -16.72
C PHE A 297 -17.11 -3.27 -17.88
N GLY A 298 -17.15 -2.34 -18.85
CA GLY A 298 -16.26 -2.34 -20.01
C GLY A 298 -14.78 -2.26 -19.62
N THR A 299 -14.44 -1.42 -18.63
CA THR A 299 -13.07 -1.36 -18.12
C THR A 299 -12.63 -2.71 -17.57
N SER A 300 -13.47 -3.38 -16.78
CA SER A 300 -13.16 -4.70 -16.23
C SER A 300 -12.94 -5.74 -17.32
N VAL A 301 -13.79 -5.76 -18.35
CA VAL A 301 -13.71 -6.68 -19.49
C VAL A 301 -12.47 -6.40 -20.34
N MET A 302 -12.23 -5.15 -20.72
CA MET A 302 -11.08 -4.78 -21.56
C MET A 302 -9.75 -5.08 -20.85
N ARG A 303 -9.69 -4.89 -19.52
CA ARG A 303 -8.51 -5.21 -18.71
C ARG A 303 -8.30 -6.71 -18.48
N MET A 304 -9.26 -7.58 -18.79
CA MET A 304 -9.03 -9.04 -18.89
C MET A 304 -8.31 -9.40 -20.20
N LEU A 305 -8.54 -8.63 -21.26
CA LEU A 305 -7.92 -8.85 -22.57
C LEU A 305 -6.48 -8.35 -22.64
N SER A 306 -6.22 -7.18 -22.10
CA SER A 306 -4.86 -6.63 -21.98
C SER A 306 -4.80 -5.56 -20.89
N SER A 307 -3.69 -5.47 -20.23
CA SER A 307 -3.42 -4.44 -19.23
C SER A 307 -3.48 -3.02 -19.80
N ASP A 308 -3.17 -2.83 -21.09
CA ASP A 308 -2.98 -1.53 -21.72
C ASP A 308 -3.91 -1.25 -22.88
N ILE A 309 -4.86 -2.11 -23.15
CA ILE A 309 -5.80 -1.93 -24.27
C ILE A 309 -6.59 -0.62 -24.17
N LEU A 310 -6.78 -0.08 -22.97
CA LEU A 310 -7.42 1.21 -22.69
C LEU A 310 -6.40 2.36 -22.51
N GLY A 311 -5.17 2.18 -22.96
CA GLY A 311 -4.06 3.09 -22.71
C GLY A 311 -3.32 2.77 -21.41
N SER A 312 -2.23 3.50 -21.15
CA SER A 312 -1.39 3.36 -19.95
C SER A 312 -1.07 4.73 -19.35
N GLY A 313 -0.85 4.76 -18.03
CA GLY A 313 -0.51 6.00 -17.32
C GLY A 313 -1.54 7.11 -17.55
N ASN A 314 -1.09 8.28 -17.98
CA ASN A 314 -1.95 9.44 -18.25
C ASN A 314 -2.90 9.28 -19.45
N SER A 315 -2.62 8.34 -20.36
CA SER A 315 -3.47 8.07 -21.52
C SER A 315 -4.56 7.05 -21.23
N PHE A 316 -4.66 6.56 -20.00
CA PHE A 316 -5.66 5.57 -19.62
C PHE A 316 -7.08 6.14 -19.69
N SER A 317 -7.97 5.51 -20.45
CA SER A 317 -9.36 5.96 -20.68
C SER A 317 -10.39 5.23 -19.81
N GLY A 318 -9.96 4.25 -18.99
CA GLY A 318 -10.85 3.48 -18.12
C GLY A 318 -11.30 4.24 -16.87
N ILE A 319 -12.01 3.53 -16.00
CA ILE A 319 -12.45 4.09 -14.70
C ILE A 319 -11.26 4.31 -13.76
N GLN A 320 -11.38 5.31 -12.90
CA GLN A 320 -10.35 5.72 -11.94
C GLN A 320 -9.05 6.09 -12.67
N ASN A 321 -7.88 5.68 -12.17
CA ASN A 321 -6.62 5.82 -12.86
C ASN A 321 -6.04 4.44 -13.24
N PHE A 322 -4.95 4.45 -14.00
CA PHE A 322 -4.32 3.23 -14.51
C PHE A 322 -3.96 2.21 -13.42
N LEU A 323 -3.57 2.66 -12.23
CA LEU A 323 -3.14 1.82 -11.12
C LEU A 323 -4.28 1.41 -10.17
N GLU A 324 -5.42 2.10 -10.19
CA GLU A 324 -6.59 1.77 -9.36
C GLU A 324 -7.59 0.86 -10.08
N ALA A 325 -7.58 0.86 -11.41
CA ALA A 325 -8.43 0.05 -12.27
C ALA A 325 -8.16 -1.47 -12.09
N PRO A 326 -9.05 -2.36 -12.61
CA PRO A 326 -8.85 -3.80 -12.51
C PRO A 326 -7.52 -4.30 -13.11
N PHE A 327 -6.86 -5.24 -12.47
CA PHE A 327 -5.64 -5.92 -12.94
C PHE A 327 -5.95 -7.35 -13.39
N SER A 328 -7.01 -7.52 -14.19
CA SER A 328 -7.59 -8.83 -14.49
C SER A 328 -6.89 -9.61 -15.60
N TYR A 329 -5.90 -9.02 -16.29
CA TYR A 329 -5.17 -9.73 -17.34
C TYR A 329 -4.38 -10.93 -16.76
N CYS A 330 -4.56 -12.09 -17.36
CA CYS A 330 -3.89 -13.35 -16.95
C CYS A 330 -3.52 -14.24 -18.14
N GLY A 331 -3.24 -13.62 -19.30
CA GLY A 331 -2.98 -14.28 -20.57
C GLY A 331 -4.26 -14.63 -21.33
N LEU A 332 -4.29 -14.33 -22.62
CA LEU A 332 -5.47 -14.54 -23.48
C LEU A 332 -5.86 -16.00 -23.62
N ILE A 333 -4.89 -16.89 -23.58
CA ILE A 333 -5.15 -18.33 -23.61
C ILE A 333 -6.03 -18.78 -22.43
N SER A 334 -5.90 -18.13 -21.26
CA SER A 334 -6.68 -18.48 -20.08
C SER A 334 -8.18 -18.19 -20.29
N LEU A 335 -8.51 -17.14 -21.03
CA LEU A 335 -9.90 -16.78 -21.33
C LEU A 335 -10.62 -17.83 -22.19
N LEU A 336 -9.89 -18.53 -23.06
CA LEU A 336 -10.43 -19.61 -23.89
C LEU A 336 -10.43 -20.95 -23.19
N LEU A 337 -9.33 -21.27 -22.48
CA LEU A 337 -9.21 -22.56 -21.79
C LEU A 337 -10.17 -22.70 -20.62
N MET A 338 -10.45 -21.61 -19.87
CA MET A 338 -11.33 -21.69 -18.71
C MET A 338 -12.71 -22.26 -19.04
N SER A 339 -13.23 -21.97 -20.24
CA SER A 339 -14.54 -22.46 -20.67
C SER A 339 -14.52 -23.97 -20.94
N GLN A 340 -13.36 -24.52 -21.32
CA GLN A 340 -13.20 -25.93 -21.62
C GLN A 340 -13.33 -26.82 -20.38
N ILE A 341 -13.14 -26.27 -19.18
CA ILE A 341 -13.27 -27.07 -17.95
C ILE A 341 -14.66 -27.66 -17.79
N PHE A 342 -15.71 -26.88 -18.09
CA PHE A 342 -17.10 -27.24 -17.82
C PHE A 342 -17.58 -28.48 -18.59
N PRO A 343 -17.33 -28.64 -19.91
CA PRO A 343 -17.69 -29.86 -20.62
C PRO A 343 -16.78 -31.07 -20.31
N LEU A 344 -15.57 -30.86 -19.77
CA LEU A 344 -14.60 -31.92 -19.53
C LEU A 344 -14.74 -32.58 -18.16
N ILE A 345 -15.42 -31.97 -17.22
CA ILE A 345 -15.63 -32.50 -15.86
C ILE A 345 -17.05 -33.06 -15.66
N SER A 346 -17.21 -33.88 -14.63
CA SER A 346 -18.50 -34.46 -14.27
C SER A 346 -19.53 -33.39 -13.85
N LYS A 347 -20.84 -33.68 -13.99
CA LYS A 347 -21.90 -32.76 -13.57
C LYS A 347 -21.81 -32.38 -12.09
N ASN A 348 -21.39 -33.30 -11.24
CA ASN A 348 -21.24 -33.08 -9.80
C ASN A 348 -20.11 -32.11 -9.46
N LEU A 349 -19.02 -32.13 -10.19
CA LEU A 349 -17.92 -31.18 -10.03
C LEU A 349 -18.25 -29.82 -10.65
N ARG A 350 -18.94 -29.81 -11.77
CA ARG A 350 -19.26 -28.57 -12.53
C ARG A 350 -19.95 -27.52 -11.68
N LYS A 351 -20.87 -27.93 -10.79
CA LYS A 351 -21.55 -26.97 -9.89
C LYS A 351 -20.58 -26.17 -8.99
N TRP A 352 -19.51 -26.80 -8.53
CA TRP A 352 -18.54 -26.15 -7.64
C TRP A 352 -17.63 -25.20 -8.41
N TYR A 353 -17.25 -25.53 -9.64
CA TYR A 353 -16.54 -24.62 -10.54
C TYR A 353 -17.41 -23.40 -10.89
N ILE A 354 -18.68 -23.62 -11.21
CA ILE A 354 -19.62 -22.53 -11.48
C ILE A 354 -19.80 -21.65 -10.23
N ALA A 355 -19.98 -22.25 -9.06
CA ALA A 355 -20.12 -21.49 -7.81
C ALA A 355 -18.90 -20.61 -7.52
N LEU A 356 -17.67 -21.16 -7.64
CA LEU A 356 -16.46 -20.40 -7.43
C LEU A 356 -16.32 -19.25 -8.46
N LEU A 357 -16.65 -19.52 -9.71
CA LEU A 357 -16.62 -18.52 -10.77
C LEU A 357 -17.61 -17.38 -10.51
N ILE A 358 -18.84 -17.71 -10.11
CA ILE A 358 -19.88 -16.72 -9.80
C ILE A 358 -19.42 -15.85 -8.62
N ILE A 359 -18.90 -16.43 -7.54
CA ILE A 359 -18.43 -15.67 -6.38
C ILE A 359 -17.42 -14.60 -6.79
N TRP A 360 -16.44 -14.93 -7.63
CA TRP A 360 -15.39 -14.00 -8.03
C TRP A 360 -15.76 -13.10 -9.22
N LEU A 361 -16.79 -13.42 -9.97
CA LEU A 361 -17.36 -12.50 -10.99
C LEU A 361 -18.36 -11.50 -10.39
N THR A 362 -19.01 -11.83 -9.28
CA THR A 362 -20.06 -10.98 -8.67
C THR A 362 -19.58 -9.53 -8.42
N PRO A 363 -18.37 -9.27 -7.87
CA PRO A 363 -17.91 -7.88 -7.68
C PRO A 363 -17.70 -7.08 -8.97
N THR A 364 -17.59 -7.73 -10.12
CA THR A 364 -17.53 -7.04 -11.42
C THR A 364 -18.88 -6.46 -11.83
N PHE A 365 -19.96 -7.15 -11.49
CA PHE A 365 -21.32 -6.74 -11.83
C PHE A 365 -21.97 -5.89 -10.76
N PHE A 366 -21.69 -6.16 -9.49
CA PHE A 366 -22.31 -5.55 -8.31
C PHE A 366 -21.24 -4.92 -7.42
N PRO A 367 -21.05 -3.59 -7.51
CA PRO A 367 -20.00 -2.87 -6.78
C PRO A 367 -20.02 -3.07 -5.26
N TYR A 368 -21.20 -3.24 -4.67
CA TYR A 368 -21.34 -3.47 -3.23
C TYR A 368 -20.44 -4.60 -2.71
N PHE A 369 -20.34 -5.73 -3.44
CA PHE A 369 -19.49 -6.85 -3.05
C PHE A 369 -18.00 -6.53 -3.16
N ARG A 370 -17.61 -5.60 -4.04
CA ARG A 370 -16.25 -5.08 -4.12
C ARG A 370 -15.95 -4.20 -2.92
N TYR A 371 -16.90 -3.35 -2.50
CA TYR A 371 -16.76 -2.54 -1.28
C TYR A 371 -16.66 -3.42 -0.04
N ALA A 372 -17.52 -4.43 0.08
CA ALA A 372 -17.48 -5.40 1.19
C ALA A 372 -16.14 -6.16 1.26
N PHE A 373 -15.54 -6.50 0.10
CA PHE A 373 -14.24 -7.13 0.01
C PHE A 373 -13.10 -6.23 0.57
N TRP A 374 -13.30 -4.91 0.58
CA TRP A 374 -12.41 -3.93 1.19
C TRP A 374 -12.91 -3.41 2.55
N LEU A 375 -13.82 -4.13 3.20
CA LEU A 375 -14.40 -3.72 4.48
C LEU A 375 -15.01 -2.31 4.40
N PHE A 376 -15.56 -1.93 3.25
CA PHE A 376 -16.12 -0.62 2.94
C PHE A 376 -15.16 0.57 3.15
N SER A 377 -13.87 0.31 3.23
CA SER A 377 -12.84 1.35 3.38
C SER A 377 -12.41 2.01 2.07
N GLY A 378 -12.93 1.55 0.94
CA GLY A 378 -12.63 2.08 -0.38
C GLY A 378 -13.21 1.25 -1.50
N ASP A 379 -13.17 1.80 -2.72
CA ASP A 379 -13.55 1.12 -3.95
C ASP A 379 -12.29 0.82 -4.77
N TYR A 380 -11.65 -0.30 -4.50
CA TYR A 380 -10.42 -0.70 -5.16
C TYR A 380 -10.62 -1.96 -6.00
N TYR A 381 -10.54 -1.81 -7.32
CA TYR A 381 -10.72 -2.92 -8.25
C TYR A 381 -9.54 -3.89 -8.26
N ARG A 382 -8.32 -3.38 -8.04
CA ARG A 382 -7.07 -4.13 -8.25
C ARG A 382 -6.98 -5.43 -7.43
N ALA A 383 -7.37 -5.41 -6.16
CA ALA A 383 -7.17 -6.58 -5.32
C ALA A 383 -8.14 -7.71 -5.66
N TYR A 384 -9.44 -7.44 -5.75
CA TYR A 384 -10.38 -8.50 -6.08
C TYR A 384 -10.14 -9.07 -7.50
N SER A 385 -9.75 -8.21 -8.45
CA SER A 385 -9.46 -8.63 -9.82
C SER A 385 -8.29 -9.61 -9.92
N PHE A 386 -7.33 -9.53 -9.01
CA PHE A 386 -6.26 -10.51 -8.90
C PHE A 386 -6.78 -11.91 -8.55
N PHE A 387 -7.70 -12.02 -7.61
CA PHE A 387 -8.31 -13.32 -7.27
C PHE A 387 -9.13 -13.90 -8.41
N LEU A 388 -9.83 -13.04 -9.17
CA LEU A 388 -10.53 -13.45 -10.38
C LEU A 388 -9.54 -14.01 -11.44
N SER A 389 -8.42 -13.31 -11.66
CA SER A 389 -7.35 -13.78 -12.56
C SER A 389 -6.80 -15.13 -12.11
N LEU A 390 -6.60 -15.32 -10.81
CA LEU A 390 -6.11 -16.57 -10.25
C LEU A 390 -7.09 -17.72 -10.48
N VAL A 391 -8.39 -17.48 -10.30
CA VAL A 391 -9.44 -18.49 -10.64
C VAL A 391 -9.40 -18.86 -12.12
N PHE A 392 -9.24 -17.87 -13.01
CA PHE A 392 -9.12 -18.14 -14.45
C PHE A 392 -7.87 -18.96 -14.77
N ILE A 393 -6.73 -18.66 -14.18
CA ILE A 393 -5.49 -19.46 -14.35
C ILE A 393 -5.71 -20.88 -13.86
N LEU A 394 -6.28 -21.06 -12.67
CA LEU A 394 -6.52 -22.40 -12.10
C LEU A 394 -7.44 -23.25 -12.98
N PHE A 395 -8.54 -22.66 -13.47
CA PHE A 395 -9.47 -23.37 -14.36
C PHE A 395 -8.82 -23.70 -15.70
N SER A 396 -8.04 -22.77 -16.23
CA SER A 396 -7.35 -22.94 -17.52
C SER A 396 -6.27 -24.02 -17.45
N VAL A 397 -5.47 -24.02 -16.39
CA VAL A 397 -4.45 -25.06 -16.16
C VAL A 397 -5.11 -26.43 -16.01
N HIS A 398 -6.19 -26.52 -15.26
CA HIS A 398 -6.91 -27.78 -15.10
C HIS A 398 -7.57 -28.23 -16.41
N ALA A 399 -8.16 -27.30 -17.18
CA ALA A 399 -8.70 -27.62 -18.50
C ALA A 399 -7.61 -28.11 -19.46
N LEU A 400 -6.48 -27.42 -19.50
CA LEU A 400 -5.33 -27.82 -20.31
C LEU A 400 -4.83 -29.23 -19.94
N ASP A 401 -4.73 -29.51 -18.65
CA ASP A 401 -4.33 -30.80 -18.13
C ASP A 401 -5.28 -31.94 -18.59
N LEU A 402 -6.60 -31.67 -18.52
CA LEU A 402 -7.61 -32.60 -19.00
C LEU A 402 -7.58 -32.79 -20.54
N ILE A 403 -7.39 -31.69 -21.29
CA ILE A 403 -7.25 -31.74 -22.76
C ILE A 403 -6.05 -32.62 -23.12
N LEU A 404 -4.91 -32.44 -22.47
CA LEU A 404 -3.71 -33.21 -22.72
C LEU A 404 -3.86 -34.70 -22.38
N LYS A 405 -4.58 -35.03 -21.30
CA LYS A 405 -4.84 -36.41 -20.88
C LYS A 405 -5.85 -37.14 -21.76
N HIS A 406 -6.94 -36.43 -22.13
CA HIS A 406 -8.06 -37.09 -22.85
C HIS A 406 -8.07 -36.84 -24.35
N LYS A 407 -7.23 -35.89 -24.85
CA LYS A 407 -7.22 -35.44 -26.24
C LYS A 407 -8.60 -35.02 -26.74
N LYS A 408 -9.36 -34.35 -25.88
CA LYS A 408 -10.71 -33.88 -26.15
C LYS A 408 -10.82 -32.36 -25.92
N VAL A 409 -11.39 -31.69 -26.92
CA VAL A 409 -11.75 -30.27 -26.86
C VAL A 409 -13.22 -30.16 -27.24
N ASN A 410 -13.98 -29.40 -26.47
CA ASN A 410 -15.34 -29.08 -26.82
C ASN A 410 -15.37 -27.87 -27.76
N LEU A 411 -15.68 -28.13 -29.02
CA LEU A 411 -15.64 -27.13 -30.07
C LEU A 411 -16.70 -26.01 -29.87
N ILE A 412 -17.89 -26.38 -29.38
CA ILE A 412 -18.97 -25.41 -29.13
C ILE A 412 -18.50 -24.43 -28.05
N ALA A 413 -18.00 -24.92 -26.92
CA ALA A 413 -17.49 -24.05 -25.86
C ALA A 413 -16.33 -23.18 -26.34
N LEU A 414 -15.41 -23.70 -27.17
CA LEU A 414 -14.29 -22.94 -27.72
C LEU A 414 -14.75 -21.81 -28.62
N ILE A 415 -15.60 -22.12 -29.61
CA ILE A 415 -16.08 -21.15 -30.59
C ILE A 415 -16.97 -20.10 -29.92
N SER A 416 -17.92 -20.52 -29.05
CA SER A 416 -18.78 -19.56 -28.35
C SER A 416 -18.01 -18.60 -27.45
N THR A 417 -16.96 -19.10 -26.78
CA THR A 417 -16.09 -18.25 -25.95
C THR A 417 -15.23 -17.33 -26.80
N LEU A 418 -14.70 -17.80 -27.92
CA LEU A 418 -13.97 -16.96 -28.87
C LEU A 418 -14.85 -15.83 -29.40
N ILE A 419 -16.04 -16.16 -29.89
CA ILE A 419 -17.01 -15.18 -30.41
C ILE A 419 -17.36 -14.18 -29.30
N LEU A 420 -17.63 -14.64 -28.08
CA LEU A 420 -17.92 -13.77 -26.93
C LEU A 420 -16.80 -12.72 -26.72
N TRP A 421 -15.54 -13.15 -26.64
CA TRP A 421 -14.42 -12.25 -26.42
C TRP A 421 -14.17 -11.31 -27.61
N LEU A 422 -14.36 -11.78 -28.83
CA LEU A 422 -14.28 -10.93 -30.02
C LEU A 422 -15.36 -9.85 -29.99
N ILE A 423 -16.60 -10.19 -29.64
CA ILE A 423 -17.70 -9.23 -29.49
C ILE A 423 -17.38 -8.24 -28.37
N LEU A 424 -17.04 -8.72 -27.17
CA LEU A 424 -16.74 -7.87 -26.02
C LEU A 424 -15.57 -6.91 -26.29
N SER A 425 -14.57 -7.32 -27.07
CA SER A 425 -13.45 -6.47 -27.47
C SER A 425 -13.81 -5.42 -28.54
N SER A 426 -15.00 -5.49 -29.12
CA SER A 426 -15.44 -4.63 -30.25
C SER A 426 -16.57 -3.68 -29.86
N ILE A 427 -17.18 -3.86 -28.69
CA ILE A 427 -18.26 -3.01 -28.19
C ILE A 427 -17.70 -1.65 -27.75
N SER A 428 -18.41 -0.57 -28.12
CA SER A 428 -18.18 0.76 -27.53
C SER A 428 -18.88 0.86 -26.17
N TYR A 429 -18.13 1.10 -25.11
CA TYR A 429 -18.63 1.26 -23.74
C TYR A 429 -18.76 2.73 -23.41
N LYS A 430 -20.02 3.21 -23.27
CA LYS A 430 -20.35 4.61 -22.97
C LYS A 430 -21.30 4.70 -21.77
N SER A 431 -21.07 5.66 -20.90
CA SER A 431 -21.95 5.98 -19.77
C SER A 431 -22.08 7.48 -19.60
N ASN A 432 -23.26 7.94 -19.20
CA ASN A 432 -23.44 9.31 -18.74
C ASN A 432 -22.73 9.48 -17.40
N ILE A 433 -22.01 10.57 -17.24
CA ILE A 433 -21.33 10.96 -16.01
C ILE A 433 -21.73 12.38 -15.63
N THR A 434 -21.72 12.65 -14.33
CA THR A 434 -21.81 14.01 -13.81
C THR A 434 -20.45 14.40 -13.26
N TYR A 435 -19.83 15.43 -13.82
CA TYR A 435 -18.56 15.96 -13.34
C TYR A 435 -18.72 16.64 -11.98
N PRO A 436 -17.61 16.82 -11.20
CA PRO A 436 -17.67 17.47 -9.90
C PRO A 436 -18.25 18.90 -9.92
N ASN A 437 -18.20 19.57 -11.07
CA ASN A 437 -18.78 20.90 -11.30
C ASN A 437 -20.30 20.87 -11.64
N GLY A 438 -20.93 19.68 -11.58
CA GLY A 438 -22.34 19.46 -11.89
C GLY A 438 -22.67 19.31 -13.38
N GLN A 439 -21.72 19.48 -14.28
CA GLN A 439 -21.93 19.29 -15.72
C GLN A 439 -22.14 17.83 -16.07
N GLN A 440 -23.10 17.57 -16.96
CA GLN A 440 -23.32 16.24 -17.52
C GLN A 440 -22.41 16.01 -18.74
N GLY A 441 -21.83 14.82 -18.81
CA GLY A 441 -21.04 14.42 -19.97
C GLY A 441 -21.17 12.94 -20.27
N ILE A 442 -20.53 12.50 -21.33
CA ILE A 442 -20.44 11.09 -21.71
C ILE A 442 -19.00 10.66 -21.57
N GLN A 443 -18.78 9.66 -20.72
CA GLN A 443 -17.51 8.95 -20.68
C GLN A 443 -17.57 7.79 -21.66
N GLU A 444 -16.55 7.66 -22.50
CA GLU A 444 -16.39 6.57 -23.46
C GLU A 444 -15.00 5.94 -23.31
N LEU A 445 -14.95 4.61 -23.31
CA LEU A 445 -13.68 3.88 -23.32
C LEU A 445 -13.07 3.96 -24.72
N LYS A 446 -11.80 4.38 -24.76
CA LYS A 446 -11.01 4.42 -26.00
C LYS A 446 -9.98 3.30 -25.95
N SER A 447 -10.10 2.32 -26.83
CA SER A 447 -9.11 1.25 -26.98
C SER A 447 -7.94 1.70 -27.86
N ASP A 448 -6.74 1.21 -27.55
CA ASP A 448 -5.60 1.28 -28.48
C ASP A 448 -5.83 0.26 -29.60
N ASP A 449 -6.00 0.74 -30.84
CA ASP A 449 -6.35 -0.09 -31.99
C ASP A 449 -5.29 -1.14 -32.30
N THR A 450 -4.03 -0.81 -32.08
CA THR A 450 -2.90 -1.75 -32.31
C THR A 450 -2.97 -2.90 -31.31
N ILE A 451 -3.16 -2.61 -30.02
CA ILE A 451 -3.29 -3.64 -28.99
C ILE A 451 -4.56 -4.46 -29.23
N ALA A 452 -5.67 -3.82 -29.54
CA ALA A 452 -6.93 -4.50 -29.81
C ALA A 452 -6.81 -5.46 -31.01
N PHE A 453 -6.10 -5.05 -32.07
CA PHE A 453 -5.81 -5.92 -33.22
C PHE A 453 -5.01 -7.15 -32.81
N PHE A 454 -3.88 -6.99 -32.09
CA PHE A 454 -3.07 -8.11 -31.63
C PHE A 454 -3.82 -9.02 -30.66
N VAL A 455 -4.61 -8.48 -29.75
CA VAL A 455 -5.46 -9.25 -28.83
C VAL A 455 -6.41 -10.17 -29.59
N ARG A 456 -7.11 -9.63 -30.61
CA ARG A 456 -8.03 -10.44 -31.45
C ARG A 456 -7.28 -11.50 -32.25
N LEU A 457 -6.11 -11.16 -32.78
CA LEU A 457 -5.25 -12.07 -33.51
C LEU A 457 -4.78 -13.24 -32.61
N PHE A 458 -4.28 -12.94 -31.41
CA PHE A 458 -3.88 -13.95 -30.44
C PHE A 458 -5.06 -14.86 -30.04
N LEU A 459 -6.24 -14.32 -29.79
CA LEU A 459 -7.43 -15.12 -29.46
C LEU A 459 -7.75 -16.14 -30.56
N VAL A 460 -7.72 -15.73 -31.82
CA VAL A 460 -7.95 -16.62 -32.96
C VAL A 460 -6.86 -17.70 -33.03
N PHE A 461 -5.57 -17.34 -32.93
CA PHE A 461 -4.50 -18.30 -32.97
C PHE A 461 -4.55 -19.29 -31.80
N TYR A 462 -4.85 -18.83 -30.58
CA TYR A 462 -5.04 -19.73 -29.44
C TYR A 462 -6.21 -20.68 -29.63
N ALA A 463 -7.32 -20.22 -30.20
CA ALA A 463 -8.44 -21.11 -30.50
C ALA A 463 -8.05 -22.21 -31.47
N ILE A 464 -7.28 -21.89 -32.53
CA ILE A 464 -6.75 -22.86 -33.48
C ILE A 464 -5.81 -23.85 -32.75
N LEU A 465 -4.88 -23.37 -31.95
CA LEU A 465 -3.91 -24.24 -31.24
C LEU A 465 -4.60 -25.14 -30.22
N ILE A 466 -5.58 -24.59 -29.44
CA ILE A 466 -6.38 -25.41 -28.51
C ILE A 466 -7.15 -26.50 -29.27
N PHE A 467 -7.79 -26.15 -30.39
CA PHE A 467 -8.45 -27.14 -31.25
C PHE A 467 -7.48 -28.26 -31.71
N MET A 468 -6.29 -27.84 -32.17
CA MET A 468 -5.27 -28.76 -32.62
C MET A 468 -4.75 -29.68 -31.50
N LEU A 469 -4.63 -29.20 -30.24
CA LEU A 469 -4.30 -30.05 -29.10
C LEU A 469 -5.27 -31.22 -28.91
N GLY A 470 -6.54 -31.03 -29.25
CA GLY A 470 -7.55 -32.11 -29.17
C GLY A 470 -7.60 -33.05 -30.34
N LYS A 471 -7.00 -32.72 -31.48
CA LYS A 471 -7.13 -33.50 -32.74
C LYS A 471 -5.83 -34.01 -33.33
N SER A 472 -4.70 -33.34 -33.06
CA SER A 472 -3.42 -33.68 -33.71
C SER A 472 -2.80 -34.96 -33.17
N LYS A 473 -2.20 -35.71 -34.08
CA LYS A 473 -1.34 -36.84 -33.76
C LYS A 473 0.01 -36.38 -33.18
N ASN A 474 0.51 -35.23 -33.64
CA ASN A 474 1.78 -34.66 -33.18
C ASN A 474 1.54 -33.52 -32.12
N ILE A 475 1.11 -33.95 -30.95
CA ILE A 475 0.79 -33.05 -29.84
C ILE A 475 1.98 -32.24 -29.32
N THR A 476 3.19 -32.84 -29.43
CA THR A 476 4.43 -32.23 -28.91
C THR A 476 4.77 -30.92 -29.66
N ASN A 477 4.67 -30.95 -31.00
CA ASN A 477 4.93 -29.72 -31.78
C ASN A 477 3.93 -28.61 -31.46
N ILE A 478 2.65 -28.96 -31.24
CA ILE A 478 1.63 -27.98 -30.86
C ILE A 478 1.92 -27.40 -29.48
N LYS A 479 2.39 -28.21 -28.52
CA LYS A 479 2.85 -27.72 -27.21
C LYS A 479 3.99 -26.71 -27.34
N TYR A 480 4.98 -26.95 -28.21
CA TYR A 480 6.06 -25.99 -28.46
C TYR A 480 5.52 -24.67 -29.02
N ILE A 481 4.69 -24.75 -30.06
CA ILE A 481 4.11 -23.55 -30.70
C ILE A 481 3.28 -22.75 -29.67
N LEU A 482 2.46 -23.47 -28.90
CA LEU A 482 1.64 -22.84 -27.86
C LEU A 482 2.47 -22.17 -26.77
N LEU A 483 3.55 -22.84 -26.31
CA LEU A 483 4.46 -22.25 -25.32
C LEU A 483 5.17 -21.01 -25.86
N ILE A 484 5.65 -21.04 -27.09
CA ILE A 484 6.29 -19.90 -27.76
C ILE A 484 5.30 -18.74 -27.87
N MET A 485 4.04 -19.02 -28.25
CA MET A 485 3.02 -17.99 -28.33
C MET A 485 2.70 -17.38 -26.96
N VAL A 486 2.59 -18.19 -25.90
CA VAL A 486 2.38 -17.69 -24.54
C VAL A 486 3.55 -16.81 -24.09
N VAL A 487 4.79 -17.25 -24.33
CA VAL A 487 5.99 -16.45 -24.01
C VAL A 487 5.99 -15.13 -24.80
N PHE A 488 5.63 -15.17 -26.09
CA PHE A 488 5.60 -13.98 -26.94
C PHE A 488 4.48 -13.02 -26.49
N GLU A 489 3.26 -13.51 -26.26
CA GLU A 489 2.13 -12.68 -25.77
C GLU A 489 2.47 -12.02 -24.44
N LEU A 490 2.93 -12.80 -23.44
CA LEU A 490 3.23 -12.27 -22.11
C LEU A 490 4.37 -11.26 -22.16
N THR A 491 5.41 -11.51 -22.97
CA THR A 491 6.51 -10.54 -23.18
C THR A 491 6.00 -9.25 -23.82
N TYR A 492 5.22 -9.38 -24.90
CA TYR A 492 4.71 -8.24 -25.67
C TYR A 492 3.81 -7.33 -24.83
N ILE A 493 2.76 -7.90 -24.19
CA ILE A 493 1.82 -7.14 -23.38
C ILE A 493 2.51 -6.56 -22.13
N SER A 494 3.32 -7.33 -21.42
CA SER A 494 4.02 -6.84 -20.23
C SER A 494 5.03 -5.73 -20.55
N GLN A 495 5.69 -5.80 -21.70
CA GLN A 495 6.63 -4.78 -22.15
C GLN A 495 5.93 -3.42 -22.37
N PHE A 496 4.73 -3.42 -22.94
CA PHE A 496 3.93 -2.20 -23.07
C PHE A 496 3.56 -1.62 -21.70
N SER A 497 3.05 -2.47 -20.80
CA SER A 497 2.63 -2.06 -19.45
C SER A 497 3.76 -1.41 -18.63
N ALA A 498 4.98 -1.92 -18.78
CA ALA A 498 6.13 -1.41 -18.04
C ALA A 498 6.79 -0.18 -18.71
N ASN A 499 6.76 -0.03 -20.04
CA ASN A 499 7.63 0.91 -20.75
C ASN A 499 6.89 2.05 -21.46
N ARG A 500 5.57 2.00 -21.65
CA ARG A 500 4.80 3.08 -22.34
C ARG A 500 4.40 4.23 -21.39
N ARG A 501 4.76 4.18 -20.14
CA ARG A 501 4.49 5.23 -19.16
C ARG A 501 5.55 6.31 -19.16
N SER A 502 5.26 7.49 -18.59
CA SER A 502 6.25 8.53 -18.36
C SER A 502 7.20 8.08 -17.24
N ILE A 503 8.45 7.79 -17.60
CA ILE A 503 9.46 7.15 -16.76
C ILE A 503 10.55 8.16 -16.39
N VAL A 504 11.15 7.98 -15.21
CA VAL A 504 12.38 8.69 -14.83
C VAL A 504 13.57 8.10 -15.60
N SER A 505 14.25 8.91 -16.40
CA SER A 505 15.43 8.47 -17.15
C SER A 505 16.70 8.53 -16.28
N ALA A 506 17.73 7.80 -16.68
CA ALA A 506 19.04 7.91 -16.05
C ALA A 506 19.66 9.32 -16.19
N ARG A 507 19.23 10.08 -17.18
CA ARG A 507 19.61 11.49 -17.36
C ARG A 507 19.00 12.37 -16.27
N ASP A 508 17.71 12.14 -15.92
CA ASP A 508 17.01 12.88 -14.87
C ASP A 508 17.75 12.81 -13.51
N LEU A 509 18.47 11.71 -13.25
CA LEU A 509 19.27 11.57 -12.04
C LEU A 509 20.56 12.41 -12.03
N LYS A 510 20.99 12.94 -13.17
CA LYS A 510 22.22 13.74 -13.30
C LYS A 510 21.94 15.22 -13.44
N GLU A 511 20.76 15.60 -13.89
CA GLU A 511 20.34 16.98 -14.08
C GLU A 511 19.75 17.55 -12.77
N LYS A 512 19.72 18.87 -12.66
CA LYS A 512 19.11 19.60 -11.53
C LYS A 512 17.59 19.70 -11.64
N ILE A 513 16.94 18.54 -11.80
CA ILE A 513 15.49 18.38 -11.92
C ILE A 513 14.97 17.32 -10.95
N GLY A 514 13.67 17.34 -10.67
CA GLY A 514 13.05 16.40 -9.75
C GLY A 514 13.71 16.45 -8.36
N TYR A 515 13.88 15.30 -7.74
CA TYR A 515 14.53 15.22 -6.42
C TYR A 515 16.03 15.60 -6.43
N ASN A 516 16.64 15.77 -7.59
CA ASN A 516 18.04 16.20 -7.69
C ASN A 516 18.19 17.72 -7.88
N ASP A 517 17.15 18.50 -7.65
CA ASP A 517 17.18 19.97 -7.76
C ASP A 517 18.06 20.64 -6.70
N TYR A 518 18.16 21.95 -6.74
CA TYR A 518 18.97 22.74 -5.81
C TYR A 518 18.47 22.73 -4.34
N SER A 519 17.38 22.01 -4.03
CA SER A 519 16.97 21.75 -2.64
C SER A 519 18.05 20.98 -1.88
N ILE A 520 18.82 20.12 -2.54
CA ILE A 520 19.90 19.34 -1.91
C ILE A 520 20.96 20.28 -1.33
N GLU A 521 21.45 21.24 -2.13
CA GLU A 521 22.46 22.19 -1.70
C GLU A 521 21.92 23.15 -0.64
N ALA A 522 20.67 23.58 -0.80
CA ALA A 522 20.01 24.43 0.18
C ALA A 522 19.86 23.75 1.56
N ILE A 523 19.40 22.51 1.59
CA ILE A 523 19.27 21.74 2.86
C ILE A 523 20.66 21.43 3.45
N LYS A 524 21.65 21.10 2.62
CA LYS A 524 23.03 20.90 3.07
C LYS A 524 23.57 22.16 3.76
N TYR A 525 23.41 23.32 3.13
CA TYR A 525 23.83 24.61 3.70
C TYR A 525 23.16 24.86 5.05
N ILE A 526 21.83 24.65 5.17
CA ILE A 526 21.12 24.83 6.43
C ILE A 526 21.70 23.92 7.52
N LYS A 527 21.91 22.63 7.23
CA LYS A 527 22.44 21.64 8.19
C LYS A 527 23.90 21.91 8.61
N GLU A 528 24.69 22.50 7.75
CA GLU A 528 26.06 22.88 8.06
C GLU A 528 26.11 24.07 9.02
N ASN A 529 25.17 25.02 8.88
CA ASN A 529 25.12 26.27 9.64
C ASN A 529 24.22 26.22 10.86
N ASP A 530 23.34 25.22 10.97
CA ASP A 530 22.42 25.05 12.09
C ASP A 530 22.36 23.57 12.52
N LYS A 531 22.83 23.31 13.74
CA LYS A 531 22.87 21.97 14.34
C LYS A 531 21.70 21.73 15.30
N SER A 532 20.85 22.75 15.53
CA SER A 532 19.65 22.58 16.37
C SER A 532 18.58 21.78 15.63
N PHE A 533 17.57 21.32 16.36
CA PHE A 533 16.33 20.87 15.72
C PHE A 533 15.63 22.06 15.05
N PHE A 534 15.14 21.87 13.84
CA PHE A 534 14.30 22.83 13.11
C PHE A 534 13.44 22.12 12.06
N ARG A 535 12.35 22.78 11.66
CA ARG A 535 11.58 22.40 10.48
C ARG A 535 11.85 23.34 9.31
N VAL A 536 11.71 22.77 8.12
CA VAL A 536 11.78 23.48 6.84
C VAL A 536 10.50 23.23 6.07
N ASP A 537 9.86 24.30 5.57
CA ASP A 537 8.77 24.17 4.60
C ASP A 537 9.22 24.60 3.21
N LYS A 538 8.55 24.09 2.19
CA LYS A 538 8.86 24.36 0.78
C LYS A 538 7.63 24.90 0.06
N SER A 539 7.78 25.96 -0.73
CA SER A 539 6.71 26.51 -1.56
C SER A 539 6.65 25.93 -2.99
N TYR A 540 7.41 24.91 -3.27
CA TYR A 540 7.48 24.21 -4.56
C TYR A 540 7.73 22.71 -4.34
N PHE A 541 7.48 21.93 -5.35
CA PHE A 541 7.70 20.48 -5.35
C PHE A 541 8.91 20.09 -6.18
N SER A 542 9.74 19.21 -5.65
CA SER A 542 10.91 18.66 -6.34
C SER A 542 10.59 17.40 -7.15
N GLY A 543 9.58 16.64 -6.76
CA GLY A 543 9.15 15.47 -7.52
C GLY A 543 8.49 15.85 -8.85
N GLY A 544 8.75 15.07 -9.89
CA GLY A 544 8.20 15.29 -11.22
C GLY A 544 6.78 14.74 -11.45
N ALA A 545 6.02 14.44 -10.40
CA ALA A 545 4.72 13.80 -10.51
C ALA A 545 3.56 14.81 -10.53
N MET A 546 2.39 14.35 -10.96
CA MET A 546 1.22 15.19 -11.26
C MET A 546 0.65 15.94 -10.05
N HIS A 547 0.78 15.41 -8.85
CA HIS A 547 0.30 16.04 -7.62
C HIS A 547 1.40 16.71 -6.79
N GLY A 548 2.60 16.83 -7.36
CA GLY A 548 3.76 17.29 -6.65
C GLY A 548 4.23 16.27 -5.59
N SER A 549 5.29 16.61 -4.91
CA SER A 549 5.87 15.71 -3.92
C SER A 549 5.82 16.35 -2.54
N ILE A 550 4.64 16.32 -1.92
CA ILE A 550 4.47 16.79 -0.52
C ILE A 550 5.31 16.00 0.49
N THR A 551 6.02 14.97 0.01
CA THR A 551 6.96 14.15 0.78
C THR A 551 8.43 14.43 0.44
N ASP A 552 8.74 15.54 -0.21
CA ASP A 552 10.11 15.94 -0.57
C ASP A 552 11.07 15.93 0.63
N HIS A 553 10.58 16.28 1.80
CA HIS A 553 11.34 16.28 3.05
C HIS A 553 11.93 14.90 3.38
N LYS A 554 11.25 13.82 3.01
CA LYS A 554 11.75 12.44 3.22
C LYS A 554 12.94 12.11 2.32
N VAL A 555 12.95 12.63 1.09
CA VAL A 555 14.04 12.39 0.13
C VAL A 555 15.22 13.32 0.42
N HIS A 556 14.95 14.57 0.78
CA HIS A 556 15.99 15.55 1.13
C HIS A 556 16.42 15.48 2.61
N SER A 557 15.84 14.53 3.37
CA SER A 557 16.20 14.23 4.78
C SER A 557 16.11 15.46 5.70
N TYR A 558 14.99 16.20 5.66
CA TYR A 558 14.69 17.29 6.62
C TYR A 558 13.31 17.08 7.26
N TYR A 559 13.04 17.80 8.34
CA TYR A 559 11.73 17.78 9.00
C TYR A 559 10.84 18.85 8.39
N GLY A 560 9.69 18.44 7.86
CA GLY A 560 8.68 19.34 7.30
C GLY A 560 7.41 19.40 8.16
N THR A 561 6.37 20.03 7.62
CA THR A 561 5.03 20.04 8.21
C THR A 561 3.99 19.34 7.33
N SER A 562 4.35 19.00 6.10
CA SER A 562 3.49 18.29 5.15
C SER A 562 3.45 16.77 5.40
N SER A 563 2.42 16.11 4.89
CA SER A 563 2.31 14.64 4.95
C SER A 563 1.52 14.09 3.76
N TYR A 564 2.03 13.00 3.17
CA TYR A 564 1.26 12.08 2.34
C TYR A 564 1.23 10.73 3.02
N ASN A 565 0.17 10.45 3.75
CA ASN A 565 0.00 9.19 4.46
C ASN A 565 -1.48 8.85 4.64
N SER A 566 -1.88 7.70 4.09
CA SER A 566 -3.26 7.20 4.24
C SER A 566 -3.64 6.85 5.68
N PHE A 567 -2.66 6.73 6.57
CA PHE A 567 -2.81 6.42 7.99
C PHE A 567 -2.04 7.43 8.84
N ALA A 568 -2.22 8.73 8.49
CA ALA A 568 -1.62 9.82 9.25
C ALA A 568 -2.10 9.81 10.71
N GLN A 569 -1.23 10.22 11.63
CA GLN A 569 -1.51 10.26 13.05
C GLN A 569 -2.69 11.22 13.33
N ILE A 570 -3.69 10.72 14.04
CA ILE A 570 -4.98 11.41 14.21
C ILE A 570 -4.83 12.80 14.85
N ASN A 571 -3.91 12.97 15.81
CA ASN A 571 -3.71 14.24 16.49
C ASN A 571 -3.07 15.30 15.57
N TYR A 572 -2.18 14.89 14.65
CA TYR A 572 -1.71 15.77 13.58
C TYR A 572 -2.87 16.24 12.69
N ILE A 573 -3.74 15.34 12.27
CA ILE A 573 -4.89 15.67 11.42
C ILE A 573 -5.89 16.55 12.16
N ASN A 574 -6.16 16.27 13.45
CA ASN A 574 -7.05 17.10 14.27
C ASN A 574 -6.51 18.52 14.42
N TYR A 575 -5.20 18.69 14.60
CA TYR A 575 -4.55 20.00 14.59
C TYR A 575 -4.77 20.72 13.25
N MET A 576 -4.50 20.05 12.12
CA MET A 576 -4.66 20.65 10.79
C MET A 576 -6.12 21.04 10.51
N ARG A 577 -7.08 20.23 10.93
CA ARG A 577 -8.52 20.51 10.84
C ARG A 577 -8.94 21.68 11.73
N ALA A 578 -8.49 21.71 12.98
CA ALA A 578 -8.84 22.74 13.94
C ALA A 578 -8.41 24.14 13.48
N TYR A 579 -7.25 24.22 12.82
CA TYR A 579 -6.71 25.45 12.25
C TYR A 579 -7.17 25.72 10.80
N ASN A 580 -8.11 24.95 10.28
CA ASN A 580 -8.62 25.06 8.91
C ASN A 580 -7.51 24.99 7.83
N VAL A 581 -6.46 24.23 8.08
CA VAL A 581 -5.42 23.93 7.07
C VAL A 581 -5.97 22.92 6.06
N ILE A 582 -6.76 21.98 6.54
CA ILE A 582 -7.51 21.02 5.72
C ILE A 582 -9.00 21.08 6.05
N ASP A 583 -9.85 20.74 5.09
CA ASP A 583 -11.29 20.68 5.27
C ASP A 583 -11.67 19.61 6.30
N LYS A 584 -12.47 20.00 7.30
CA LYS A 584 -12.94 19.10 8.36
C LYS A 584 -13.79 17.95 7.83
N ASN A 585 -14.58 18.21 6.78
CA ASN A 585 -15.56 17.28 6.22
C ASN A 585 -15.02 16.43 5.05
N ASN A 586 -13.74 16.56 4.72
CA ASN A 586 -13.11 15.85 3.63
C ASN A 586 -12.07 14.85 4.17
N GLU A 587 -12.48 13.57 4.29
CA GLU A 587 -11.56 12.50 4.70
C GLU A 587 -10.37 12.40 3.74
N PHE A 588 -10.59 12.61 2.45
CA PHE A 588 -9.54 12.51 1.44
C PHE A 588 -8.44 13.57 1.68
N ALA A 589 -8.81 14.78 2.14
CA ALA A 589 -7.84 15.83 2.48
C ALA A 589 -6.91 15.43 3.63
N SER A 590 -7.30 14.49 4.49
CA SER A 590 -6.45 14.00 5.57
C SER A 590 -5.25 13.17 5.09
N ARG A 591 -5.26 12.73 3.84
CA ARG A 591 -4.18 11.92 3.23
C ARG A 591 -3.11 12.78 2.55
N TRP A 592 -3.49 14.00 2.16
CA TRP A 592 -2.67 14.93 1.38
C TRP A 592 -2.63 16.26 2.09
N VAL A 593 -1.72 16.43 3.02
CA VAL A 593 -1.59 17.64 3.82
C VAL A 593 -0.38 18.42 3.33
N ASP A 594 -0.61 19.57 2.71
CA ASP A 594 0.46 20.44 2.17
C ASP A 594 1.31 21.10 3.27
N GLY A 595 0.92 20.97 4.54
CA GLY A 595 1.62 21.55 5.67
C GLY A 595 1.21 22.99 5.94
N LEU A 596 2.13 23.74 6.57
CA LEU A 596 1.86 25.09 7.09
C LEU A 596 2.37 26.22 6.19
N ILE A 597 2.89 25.91 5.01
CA ILE A 597 3.64 26.82 4.12
C ILE A 597 2.93 28.15 3.79
N SER A 598 1.62 28.21 3.87
CA SER A 598 0.85 29.43 3.62
C SER A 598 0.42 30.17 4.89
N ARG A 599 0.88 29.72 6.05
CA ARG A 599 0.40 30.19 7.37
C ARG A 599 1.58 30.62 8.26
N PRO A 600 2.25 31.77 8.00
CA PRO A 600 3.49 32.16 8.68
C PRO A 600 3.42 32.23 10.20
N PHE A 601 2.22 32.49 10.78
CA PHE A 601 2.04 32.46 12.23
C PHE A 601 2.08 31.04 12.77
N LEU A 602 1.44 30.09 12.08
CA LEU A 602 1.51 28.68 12.45
C LEU A 602 2.91 28.11 12.20
N GLU A 603 3.60 28.55 11.14
CA GLU A 603 5.01 28.21 10.92
C GLU A 603 5.85 28.62 12.14
N SER A 604 5.67 29.87 12.62
CA SER A 604 6.37 30.38 13.81
C SER A 604 6.09 29.53 15.06
N LEU A 605 4.82 29.21 15.32
CA LEU A 605 4.38 28.41 16.47
C LEU A 605 4.90 26.97 16.42
N ASN A 606 5.12 26.44 15.24
CA ASN A 606 5.52 25.02 15.03
C ASN A 606 6.98 24.83 14.66
N HIS A 607 7.83 25.79 15.06
CA HIS A 607 9.28 25.70 14.90
C HIS A 607 9.74 25.54 13.44
N VAL A 608 9.00 26.09 12.47
CA VAL A 608 9.48 26.23 11.09
C VAL A 608 10.44 27.40 11.05
N LYS A 609 11.72 27.07 10.94
CA LYS A 609 12.81 28.07 11.01
C LYS A 609 13.28 28.52 9.64
N TYR A 610 13.11 27.65 8.65
CA TYR A 610 13.51 27.95 7.27
C TYR A 610 12.38 27.66 6.29
N VAL A 611 12.34 28.45 5.22
CA VAL A 611 11.49 28.21 4.05
C VAL A 611 12.35 28.17 2.79
N LEU A 612 12.12 27.17 1.96
CA LEU A 612 12.70 27.11 0.63
C LEU A 612 11.69 27.57 -0.41
N THR A 613 12.09 28.51 -1.25
CA THR A 613 11.23 29.04 -2.32
C THR A 613 12.04 29.30 -3.58
N LYS A 614 11.39 29.19 -4.74
CA LYS A 614 11.94 29.62 -6.02
C LYS A 614 11.54 31.07 -6.36
N GLU A 615 10.52 31.58 -5.68
CA GLU A 615 9.97 32.90 -5.88
C GLU A 615 9.57 33.52 -4.53
N VAL A 616 10.35 34.50 -4.06
CA VAL A 616 10.14 35.15 -2.77
C VAL A 616 8.85 35.99 -2.77
N SER A 617 8.49 36.58 -3.91
CA SER A 617 7.28 37.38 -4.11
C SER A 617 5.99 36.60 -4.02
N LYS A 618 6.05 35.26 -4.12
CA LYS A 618 4.88 34.37 -4.06
C LYS A 618 4.07 34.52 -2.75
N ASN A 619 4.76 34.88 -1.65
CA ASN A 619 4.09 35.20 -0.39
C ASN A 619 4.65 36.53 0.16
N PRO A 620 3.91 37.65 0.01
CA PRO A 620 4.35 38.96 0.48
C PRO A 620 4.67 39.03 1.98
N VAL A 621 4.09 38.15 2.79
CA VAL A 621 4.36 38.08 4.23
C VAL A 621 5.82 37.72 4.51
N TRP A 622 6.45 36.92 3.68
CA TRP A 622 7.84 36.54 3.85
C TRP A 622 8.82 37.71 3.78
N LEU A 623 8.49 38.76 3.03
CA LEU A 623 9.31 39.98 2.96
C LEU A 623 9.45 40.66 4.35
N ASN A 624 8.46 40.51 5.21
CA ASN A 624 8.46 41.10 6.55
C ASN A 624 8.93 40.11 7.62
N THR A 625 8.70 38.81 7.41
CA THR A 625 8.88 37.76 8.43
C THR A 625 10.15 36.95 8.27
N HIS A 626 10.82 37.05 7.13
CA HIS A 626 12.02 36.23 6.83
C HIS A 626 13.15 37.09 6.26
N ASP A 627 14.38 36.62 6.46
CA ASP A 627 15.59 37.11 5.79
C ASP A 627 16.04 36.08 4.75
N SER A 628 16.41 36.56 3.56
CA SER A 628 17.08 35.71 2.57
C SER A 628 18.53 35.50 3.00
N VAL A 629 18.92 34.26 3.33
CA VAL A 629 20.25 33.95 3.89
C VAL A 629 21.18 33.23 2.90
N ALA A 630 20.63 32.59 1.86
CA ALA A 630 21.42 31.94 0.80
C ALA A 630 20.55 31.73 -0.44
N LYS A 631 21.23 31.51 -1.59
CA LYS A 631 20.60 31.11 -2.86
C LYS A 631 21.44 30.06 -3.59
N PHE A 632 20.79 29.01 -4.08
CA PHE A 632 21.38 27.93 -4.84
C PHE A 632 20.59 27.73 -6.13
N GLY A 633 21.17 28.07 -7.27
CA GLY A 633 20.45 28.08 -8.54
C GLY A 633 19.19 28.93 -8.46
N ASP A 634 18.03 28.31 -8.64
CA ASP A 634 16.71 28.93 -8.55
C ASP A 634 16.10 28.88 -7.13
N VAL A 635 16.74 28.20 -6.17
CA VAL A 635 16.24 28.02 -4.81
C VAL A 635 16.82 29.07 -3.86
N VAL A 636 15.95 29.80 -3.19
CA VAL A 636 16.29 30.78 -2.15
C VAL A 636 15.97 30.16 -0.78
N VAL A 637 16.93 30.32 0.16
CA VAL A 637 16.76 29.92 1.56
C VAL A 637 16.32 31.15 2.35
N LEU A 638 15.13 31.10 2.91
CA LEU A 638 14.57 32.13 3.79
C LEU A 638 14.67 31.65 5.23
N LYS A 639 15.14 32.49 6.15
CA LYS A 639 15.22 32.24 7.59
C LYS A 639 14.20 33.09 8.32
N SER A 640 13.35 32.47 9.14
CA SER A 640 12.32 33.17 9.94
C SER A 640 12.95 34.03 11.02
N LYS A 641 12.46 35.31 11.16
CA LYS A 641 12.77 36.23 12.24
C LYS A 641 12.02 35.86 13.53
N PHE A 642 10.90 35.15 13.40
CA PHE A 642 9.89 34.95 14.43
C PHE A 642 9.68 33.49 14.83
N ASN A 643 10.60 32.55 14.50
CA ASN A 643 10.42 31.17 14.89
C ASN A 643 10.47 30.98 16.41
N LEU A 644 9.56 30.21 16.97
CA LEU A 644 9.58 29.74 18.34
C LEU A 644 10.38 28.43 18.46
N PRO A 645 10.97 28.10 19.61
CA PRO A 645 11.65 26.83 19.82
C PRO A 645 10.66 25.67 19.89
N LEU A 646 11.18 24.42 19.98
CA LEU A 646 10.37 23.19 20.04
C LEU A 646 9.33 23.23 21.18
N GLY A 647 9.69 23.82 22.32
CA GLY A 647 8.82 23.97 23.48
C GLY A 647 8.87 25.37 24.07
N TYR A 648 7.72 25.91 24.44
CA TYR A 648 7.57 27.22 25.08
C TYR A 648 6.29 27.25 25.92
N THR A 649 6.08 28.34 26.74
CA THR A 649 5.01 28.35 27.74
C THR A 649 3.98 29.40 27.49
N TYR A 650 2.73 29.04 27.81
CA TYR A 650 1.58 29.95 27.86
C TYR A 650 1.15 30.21 29.30
N ASN A 651 0.78 31.46 29.62
CA ASN A 651 0.09 31.86 30.86
C ASN A 651 -1.42 32.05 30.66
N GLN A 652 -1.92 31.87 29.46
CA GLN A 652 -3.31 32.01 29.08
C GLN A 652 -3.80 30.81 28.29
N TYR A 653 -5.10 30.57 28.36
CA TYR A 653 -5.76 29.53 27.58
C TYR A 653 -7.09 30.00 27.02
N ILE A 654 -7.55 29.40 25.95
CA ILE A 654 -8.89 29.51 25.39
C ILE A 654 -9.51 28.11 25.35
N SER A 655 -10.83 28.03 25.65
CA SER A 655 -11.51 26.72 25.55
C SER A 655 -11.65 26.29 24.10
N GLN A 656 -11.68 24.96 23.85
CA GLN A 656 -11.92 24.40 22.53
C GLN A 656 -13.21 24.97 21.92
N THR A 657 -14.29 25.06 22.71
CA THR A 657 -15.59 25.55 22.27
C THR A 657 -15.49 27.00 21.77
N ASP A 658 -14.80 27.88 22.48
CA ASP A 658 -14.62 29.28 22.06
C ASP A 658 -13.69 29.35 20.81
N PHE A 659 -12.64 28.52 20.77
CA PHE A 659 -11.70 28.50 19.65
C PHE A 659 -12.35 28.06 18.34
N ASP A 660 -13.27 27.12 18.39
CA ASP A 660 -13.94 26.58 17.19
C ASP A 660 -14.83 27.64 16.51
N LEU A 661 -15.31 28.64 17.25
CA LEU A 661 -16.11 29.73 16.72
C LEU A 661 -15.27 30.81 16.00
N LEU A 662 -13.95 30.78 16.13
CA LEU A 662 -13.07 31.80 15.56
C LEU A 662 -12.86 31.60 14.06
N SER A 663 -12.70 32.72 13.34
CA SER A 663 -12.22 32.69 11.95
C SER A 663 -10.78 32.15 11.84
N THR A 664 -10.37 31.75 10.66
CA THR A 664 -9.04 31.20 10.40
C THR A 664 -7.91 32.12 10.87
N ILE A 665 -8.01 33.43 10.59
CA ILE A 665 -7.02 34.45 11.03
C ILE A 665 -7.04 34.62 12.54
N GLN A 666 -8.22 34.68 13.16
CA GLN A 666 -8.33 34.78 14.60
C GLN A 666 -7.74 33.57 15.33
N LYS A 667 -7.88 32.36 14.77
CA LYS A 667 -7.25 31.15 15.31
C LYS A 667 -5.73 31.26 15.35
N ASP A 668 -5.12 31.76 14.29
CA ASP A 668 -3.67 31.99 14.26
C ASP A 668 -3.23 33.04 15.29
N LEU A 669 -3.93 34.15 15.34
CA LEU A 669 -3.59 35.25 16.23
C LEU A 669 -3.79 34.95 17.72
N VAL A 670 -4.87 34.23 18.06
CA VAL A 670 -5.11 33.82 19.45
C VAL A 670 -4.04 32.84 19.93
N SER A 671 -3.57 31.98 19.06
CA SER A 671 -2.51 31.00 19.38
C SER A 671 -1.14 31.64 19.64
N LEU A 672 -0.93 32.90 19.29
CA LEU A 672 0.22 33.67 19.72
C LEU A 672 0.12 34.16 21.20
N LYS A 673 -1.05 34.06 21.86
CA LYS A 673 -1.27 34.48 23.24
C LYS A 673 -1.72 33.37 24.18
N ALA A 674 -2.52 32.41 23.67
CA ALA A 674 -3.18 31.41 24.48
C ALA A 674 -3.05 30.00 23.89
N CYS A 675 -2.96 29.04 24.76
CA CYS A 675 -3.04 27.63 24.43
C CYS A 675 -4.51 27.21 24.35
N VAL A 676 -4.86 26.36 23.37
CA VAL A 676 -6.23 25.82 23.28
C VAL A 676 -6.31 24.56 24.15
N LEU A 677 -7.29 24.50 25.04
CA LEU A 677 -7.56 23.39 25.93
C LEU A 677 -8.92 22.77 25.64
N SER A 678 -8.97 21.44 25.66
CA SER A 678 -10.23 20.70 25.65
C SER A 678 -11.01 20.93 26.97
N ASP A 679 -12.33 20.77 26.94
CA ASP A 679 -13.17 20.98 28.13
C ASP A 679 -12.79 20.01 29.26
N GLN A 680 -12.20 18.85 28.96
CA GLN A 680 -11.70 17.91 29.97
C GLN A 680 -10.47 18.42 30.73
N GLU A 681 -9.64 19.24 30.09
CA GLU A 681 -8.43 19.80 30.71
C GLU A 681 -8.68 21.10 31.49
N LEU A 682 -9.89 21.67 31.39
CA LEU A 682 -10.21 22.94 32.05
C LEU A 682 -10.15 22.87 33.58
N SER A 683 -10.33 21.69 34.17
CA SER A 683 -10.21 21.48 35.63
C SER A 683 -8.80 21.71 36.16
N ASN A 684 -7.79 21.64 35.32
CA ASN A 684 -6.36 21.70 35.67
C ASN A 684 -5.75 23.11 35.47
N THR A 685 -6.58 24.14 35.23
CA THR A 685 -6.16 25.50 34.81
C THR A 685 -5.85 26.46 35.96
N ILE A 686 -5.53 25.97 37.18
CA ILE A 686 -5.26 26.79 38.36
C ILE A 686 -4.12 27.77 38.09
N GLY A 687 -4.43 29.06 38.23
CA GLY A 687 -3.49 30.17 38.04
C GLY A 687 -3.30 30.64 36.58
N LEU A 688 -4.03 30.07 35.63
CA LEU A 688 -4.01 30.50 34.23
C LEU A 688 -5.17 31.49 33.94
N LYS A 689 -4.90 32.46 33.09
CA LYS A 689 -5.94 33.41 32.64
C LYS A 689 -6.71 32.80 31.47
N ARG A 690 -8.05 32.73 31.60
CA ARG A 690 -8.91 32.40 30.47
C ARG A 690 -9.07 33.58 29.53
N LEU A 691 -8.91 33.35 28.23
CA LEU A 691 -9.38 34.25 27.18
C LEU A 691 -10.79 33.86 26.76
N THR A 692 -11.65 34.86 26.57
CA THR A 692 -13.02 34.70 26.09
C THR A 692 -13.16 35.24 24.67
N LEU A 693 -14.28 34.96 24.00
CA LEU A 693 -14.54 35.48 22.66
C LEU A 693 -14.48 37.01 22.60
N LYS A 694 -14.83 37.73 23.70
CA LYS A 694 -14.71 39.19 23.75
C LYS A 694 -13.25 39.64 23.65
N ASP A 695 -12.35 38.96 24.31
CA ASP A 695 -10.91 39.27 24.26
C ASP A 695 -10.31 39.03 22.86
N THR A 696 -10.97 38.22 22.00
CA THR A 696 -10.50 37.93 20.63
C THR A 696 -10.89 39.01 19.61
N ILE A 697 -11.87 39.88 19.92
CA ILE A 697 -12.28 40.97 19.04
C ILE A 697 -11.14 42.00 18.88
N GLU A 698 -10.36 42.24 19.93
CA GLU A 698 -9.18 43.11 19.89
C GLU A 698 -8.06 42.57 18.98
N LEU A 699 -8.04 41.28 18.69
CA LEU A 699 -7.03 40.64 17.81
C LEU A 699 -7.20 41.02 16.33
N ASN A 700 -8.32 41.64 15.94
CA ASN A 700 -8.51 42.11 14.56
C ASN A 700 -7.59 43.26 14.17
N GLN A 701 -6.89 43.88 15.14
CA GLN A 701 -5.88 44.93 14.90
C GLN A 701 -4.46 44.35 14.87
N PHE A 702 -4.19 43.46 13.92
CA PHE A 702 -2.85 42.89 13.75
C PHE A 702 -1.83 43.95 13.33
N THR A 703 -0.68 43.94 14.01
CA THR A 703 0.52 44.69 13.62
C THR A 703 1.75 43.78 13.70
N TRP A 704 2.80 44.08 12.93
CA TRP A 704 4.07 43.36 13.02
C TRP A 704 4.70 43.46 14.42
N ASN A 705 4.47 44.54 15.14
CA ASN A 705 4.89 44.72 16.54
C ASN A 705 4.13 43.74 17.46
N TYR A 706 2.84 43.49 17.19
CA TYR A 706 2.10 42.47 17.91
C TYR A 706 2.72 41.09 17.76
N LEU A 707 3.04 40.69 16.54
CA LEU A 707 3.72 39.39 16.28
C LEU A 707 5.03 39.32 17.04
N LYS A 708 5.88 40.34 16.89
CA LYS A 708 7.19 40.39 17.55
C LYS A 708 7.07 40.23 19.07
N ASN A 709 6.24 41.08 19.70
CA ASN A 709 6.05 41.09 21.15
C ASN A 709 5.49 39.76 21.67
N SER A 710 4.53 39.16 20.93
CA SER A 710 3.98 37.84 21.27
C SER A 710 5.03 36.74 21.20
N VAL A 711 5.81 36.68 20.12
CA VAL A 711 6.88 35.71 19.97
C VAL A 711 7.97 35.89 21.02
N ASP A 712 8.39 37.15 21.28
CA ASP A 712 9.40 37.44 22.31
C ASP A 712 8.91 37.01 23.70
N SER A 713 7.63 37.28 24.00
CA SER A 713 6.98 36.85 25.27
C SER A 713 7.01 35.31 25.41
N LEU A 714 6.68 34.58 24.36
CA LEU A 714 6.68 33.11 24.37
C LEU A 714 8.10 32.52 24.45
N LYS A 715 9.11 33.22 23.89
CA LYS A 715 10.50 32.81 23.94
C LYS A 715 11.15 32.92 25.31
N ASN A 716 10.66 33.86 26.16
CA ASN A 716 11.27 34.15 27.46
C ASN A 716 11.36 32.92 28.35
N GLU A 717 10.33 32.08 28.34
CA GLU A 717 10.30 30.82 29.10
C GLU A 717 10.10 29.65 28.15
N SER A 718 11.16 29.27 27.51
CA SER A 718 11.15 28.22 26.51
C SER A 718 12.13 27.09 26.86
N LEU A 719 11.90 25.92 26.29
CA LEU A 719 12.74 24.76 26.43
C LEU A 719 14.11 25.03 25.81
N LYS A 720 15.14 24.93 26.63
CA LYS A 720 16.53 24.87 26.17
C LYS A 720 16.88 23.41 25.95
N THR A 721 16.75 22.98 24.71
CA THR A 721 17.04 21.59 24.30
C THR A 721 18.52 21.32 24.43
N VAL A 722 18.88 20.29 25.19
CA VAL A 722 20.26 19.81 25.39
C VAL A 722 20.56 18.66 24.45
N LEU A 723 19.61 17.75 24.29
CA LEU A 723 19.68 16.61 23.36
C LEU A 723 18.39 16.51 22.56
N PHE A 724 18.55 16.30 21.26
CA PHE A 724 17.44 15.98 20.36
C PHE A 724 17.81 14.79 19.49
N SER A 725 16.97 13.79 19.48
CA SER A 725 16.98 12.69 18.51
C SER A 725 15.54 12.31 18.15
N GLU A 726 15.36 11.42 17.18
CA GLU A 726 14.03 10.97 16.76
C GLU A 726 13.21 10.36 17.92
N ASN A 727 13.86 9.68 18.85
CA ASN A 727 13.20 8.97 19.96
C ASN A 727 13.45 9.61 21.34
N LYS A 728 14.19 10.73 21.41
CA LYS A 728 14.56 11.33 22.71
C LYS A 728 14.73 12.83 22.62
N ILE A 729 14.14 13.53 23.59
CA ILE A 729 14.27 14.98 23.77
C ILE A 729 14.65 15.24 25.24
N GLU A 730 15.81 15.86 25.48
CA GLU A 730 16.21 16.33 26.79
C GLU A 730 16.42 17.83 26.78
N GLY A 731 16.02 18.48 27.86
CA GLY A 731 16.21 19.91 27.98
C GLY A 731 15.85 20.44 29.36
N ASN A 732 16.08 21.74 29.53
CA ASN A 732 15.80 22.44 30.76
C ASN A 732 14.90 23.65 30.47
N ILE A 733 14.02 23.95 31.42
CA ILE A 733 13.15 25.11 31.36
C ILE A 733 13.10 25.78 32.74
N SER A 734 12.99 27.11 32.77
CA SER A 734 12.73 27.87 33.98
C SER A 734 11.40 28.60 33.83
N VAL A 735 10.49 28.33 34.74
CA VAL A 735 9.10 28.82 34.68
C VAL A 735 8.85 29.73 35.90
N SER A 736 8.42 30.97 35.70
CA SER A 736 8.23 31.96 36.79
C SER A 736 6.98 31.69 37.64
N LYS A 737 5.94 31.06 37.07
CA LYS A 737 4.70 30.66 37.71
C LYS A 737 4.09 29.48 36.97
N ASN A 738 3.04 28.86 37.48
CA ASN A 738 2.33 27.80 36.80
C ASN A 738 1.91 28.22 35.40
N LYS A 739 2.30 27.46 34.39
CA LYS A 739 2.02 27.70 32.98
C LYS A 739 1.73 26.39 32.24
N ILE A 740 1.23 26.50 31.02
CA ILE A 740 1.14 25.39 30.09
C ILE A 740 2.36 25.45 29.18
N MET A 741 3.15 24.38 29.16
CA MET A 741 4.20 24.23 28.15
C MET A 741 3.63 23.53 26.95
N TYR A 742 3.75 24.16 25.79
CA TYR A 742 3.43 23.60 24.48
C TYR A 742 4.68 23.00 23.87
N LEU A 743 4.52 21.81 23.27
CA LEU A 743 5.54 21.15 22.47
C LEU A 743 5.01 20.97 21.03
N SER A 744 5.76 21.46 20.04
CA SER A 744 5.31 21.53 18.65
C SER A 744 5.40 20.18 17.91
N PHE A 745 4.87 19.11 18.51
CA PHE A 745 4.67 17.82 17.88
C PHE A 745 3.40 17.13 18.38
N PRO A 746 2.76 16.29 17.56
CA PRO A 746 1.50 15.64 17.92
C PRO A 746 1.63 14.78 19.17
N LYS A 747 0.59 14.84 20.02
CA LYS A 747 0.54 13.98 21.20
C LYS A 747 0.41 12.52 20.80
N ASP A 748 1.31 11.68 21.34
CA ASP A 748 1.28 10.23 21.19
C ASP A 748 1.55 9.54 22.51
N LYS A 749 0.85 8.45 22.75
CA LYS A 749 0.98 7.67 23.99
C LYS A 749 2.30 6.92 24.14
N GLY A 750 3.09 6.87 23.07
CA GLY A 750 4.44 6.30 23.08
C GLY A 750 5.48 7.22 23.70
N TRP A 751 5.21 8.52 23.83
CA TRP A 751 6.08 9.47 24.51
C TRP A 751 5.90 9.39 26.03
N HIS A 752 6.96 9.05 26.72
CA HIS A 752 7.08 8.99 28.19
C HIS A 752 7.86 10.20 28.69
N LEU A 753 7.21 10.99 29.54
CA LEU A 753 7.80 12.19 30.12
C LEU A 753 8.33 11.91 31.52
N LYS A 754 9.56 12.31 31.79
CA LYS A 754 10.08 12.50 33.13
C LYS A 754 10.35 13.98 33.37
N LEU A 755 9.61 14.57 34.30
CA LEU A 755 9.80 15.93 34.78
C LEU A 755 10.55 15.86 36.11
N ASP A 756 11.76 16.41 36.17
CA ASP A 756 12.67 16.32 37.31
C ASP A 756 12.92 14.88 37.79
N GLY A 757 13.01 13.95 36.82
CA GLY A 757 13.21 12.53 37.09
C GLY A 757 11.95 11.76 37.48
N LYS A 758 10.79 12.40 37.68
CA LYS A 758 9.52 11.76 38.00
C LYS A 758 8.66 11.57 36.75
N GLU A 759 8.11 10.38 36.58
CA GLU A 759 7.16 10.13 35.49
C GLU A 759 5.94 11.04 35.66
N THR A 760 5.58 11.72 34.58
CA THR A 760 4.50 12.69 34.50
C THR A 760 3.73 12.49 33.19
N GLU A 761 2.43 12.67 33.20
CA GLU A 761 1.61 12.55 31.99
C GLU A 761 1.70 13.81 31.15
N THR A 762 1.68 13.62 29.81
CA THR A 762 1.50 14.70 28.86
C THR A 762 0.01 14.97 28.64
N ILE A 763 -0.36 16.19 28.37
CA ILE A 763 -1.74 16.61 28.07
C ILE A 763 -1.92 16.89 26.57
N LEU A 764 -3.16 16.90 26.11
CA LEU A 764 -3.52 17.29 24.74
C LEU A 764 -3.78 18.80 24.71
N VAL A 765 -3.06 19.50 23.87
CA VAL A 765 -3.23 20.95 23.67
C VAL A 765 -3.39 21.27 22.19
N ASN A 766 -3.95 22.45 21.89
CA ASN A 766 -4.13 22.95 20.52
C ASN A 766 -4.70 21.89 19.56
N ASN A 767 -5.66 21.10 20.05
CA ASN A 767 -6.40 20.08 19.26
C ASN A 767 -5.55 18.96 18.66
N GLY A 768 -4.36 18.73 19.18
CA GLY A 768 -3.53 17.64 18.64
C GLY A 768 -2.10 17.64 19.16
N MET A 769 -1.62 18.74 19.71
CA MET A 769 -0.22 18.85 20.12
C MET A 769 0.03 18.38 21.56
N THR A 770 1.29 18.16 21.87
CA THR A 770 1.73 17.72 23.21
C THR A 770 1.85 18.92 24.15
N GLY A 771 1.29 18.79 25.35
CA GLY A 771 1.43 19.78 26.41
C GLY A 771 1.92 19.16 27.73
N ILE A 772 2.42 20.04 28.63
CA ILE A 772 2.89 19.70 29.97
C ILE A 772 2.47 20.83 30.92
N TYR A 773 2.21 20.51 32.18
CA TYR A 773 2.00 21.49 33.28
C TYR A 773 3.25 21.54 34.18
N PRO A 774 4.29 22.34 33.85
CA PRO A 774 5.36 22.60 34.78
C PRO A 774 4.90 23.56 35.90
N SER A 775 5.29 23.29 37.13
CA SER A 775 5.13 24.21 38.25
C SER A 775 6.07 25.42 38.12
N SER A 776 6.00 26.37 39.07
CA SER A 776 7.03 27.39 39.15
C SER A 776 8.37 26.82 39.58
N GLY A 777 9.46 27.16 38.88
CA GLY A 777 10.79 26.71 39.20
C GLY A 777 11.64 26.35 37.97
N LYS A 778 12.79 25.73 38.23
CA LYS A 778 13.65 25.16 37.20
C LYS A 778 13.34 23.68 37.08
N HIS A 779 13.14 23.23 35.86
CA HIS A 779 12.78 21.83 35.56
C HIS A 779 13.71 21.23 34.53
N SER A 780 14.00 19.94 34.71
CA SER A 780 14.59 19.09 33.68
C SER A 780 13.50 18.27 33.03
N ILE A 781 13.49 18.25 31.70
CA ILE A 781 12.53 17.52 30.88
C ILE A 781 13.29 16.41 30.16
N ASN A 782 12.82 15.19 30.31
CA ASN A 782 13.28 14.04 29.55
C ASN A 782 12.05 13.35 28.94
N LEU A 783 11.98 13.34 27.62
CA LEU A 783 10.97 12.67 26.83
C LEU A 783 11.64 11.53 26.06
N GLU A 784 11.13 10.30 26.22
CA GLU A 784 11.58 9.12 25.50
C GLU A 784 10.41 8.44 24.82
N TYR A 785 10.59 8.09 23.53
CA TYR A 785 9.56 7.40 22.76
C TYR A 785 9.83 5.90 22.74
N HIS A 786 8.79 5.14 23.06
CA HIS A 786 8.75 3.69 22.93
C HIS A 786 7.51 3.29 22.14
N SER A 787 7.68 2.46 21.11
CA SER A 787 6.53 1.91 20.37
C SER A 787 5.60 1.17 21.32
N ARG A 788 4.32 1.56 21.33
CA ARG A 788 3.33 1.25 22.38
C ARG A 788 3.08 -0.23 22.58
N PHE A 789 3.16 -0.98 21.50
CA PHE A 789 2.81 -2.40 21.47
C PHE A 789 4.01 -3.32 21.28
N LEU A 790 5.22 -2.79 21.17
CA LEU A 790 6.43 -3.57 20.93
C LEU A 790 6.62 -4.68 21.98
N ASN A 791 6.60 -4.33 23.25
CA ASN A 791 6.79 -5.31 24.34
C ASN A 791 5.65 -6.35 24.41
N LYS A 792 4.40 -5.90 24.26
CA LYS A 792 3.23 -6.80 24.21
C LYS A 792 3.30 -7.73 22.98
N GLY A 793 3.71 -7.19 21.85
CA GLY A 793 3.92 -7.95 20.63
C GLY A 793 5.03 -8.98 20.76
N LEU A 794 6.15 -8.65 21.42
CA LEU A 794 7.24 -9.60 21.69
C LEU A 794 6.78 -10.76 22.59
N ILE A 795 5.94 -10.50 23.58
CA ILE A 795 5.34 -11.55 24.40
C ILE A 795 4.49 -12.49 23.54
N LEU A 796 3.65 -11.94 22.64
CA LEU A 796 2.86 -12.74 21.69
C LEU A 796 3.77 -13.58 20.78
N THR A 797 4.87 -13.01 20.30
CA THR A 797 5.86 -13.74 19.49
C THR A 797 6.45 -14.92 20.24
N LEU A 798 6.85 -14.74 21.50
CA LEU A 798 7.38 -15.82 22.33
C LEU A 798 6.33 -16.94 22.52
N VAL A 799 5.10 -16.58 22.81
CA VAL A 799 3.97 -17.54 22.91
C VAL A 799 3.79 -18.28 21.59
N GLY A 800 3.80 -17.56 20.46
CA GLY A 800 3.68 -18.15 19.13
C GLY A 800 4.80 -19.15 18.81
N ILE A 801 6.05 -18.81 19.15
CA ILE A 801 7.21 -19.71 18.98
C ILE A 801 7.07 -20.95 19.84
N LEU A 802 6.64 -20.81 21.10
CA LEU A 802 6.41 -21.95 22.01
C LEU A 802 5.33 -22.89 21.46
N ILE A 803 4.19 -22.34 21.01
CA ILE A 803 3.12 -23.14 20.40
C ILE A 803 3.61 -23.83 19.13
N ALA A 804 4.35 -23.15 18.28
CA ALA A 804 4.95 -23.72 17.08
C ALA A 804 5.92 -24.88 17.42
N GLY A 805 6.74 -24.73 18.46
CA GLY A 805 7.64 -25.78 18.94
C GLY A 805 6.90 -27.01 19.47
N ILE A 806 5.88 -26.81 20.29
CA ILE A 806 5.00 -27.87 20.80
C ILE A 806 4.33 -28.63 19.63
N PHE A 807 3.78 -27.89 18.68
CA PHE A 807 3.10 -28.45 17.52
C PHE A 807 4.06 -29.24 16.61
N TRP A 808 5.29 -28.72 16.42
CA TRP A 808 6.33 -29.42 15.70
C TRP A 808 6.74 -30.74 16.39
N PHE A 809 6.91 -30.72 17.72
CA PHE A 809 7.30 -31.87 18.52
C PHE A 809 6.24 -32.98 18.45
N PHE A 810 4.96 -32.67 18.61
CA PHE A 810 3.86 -33.65 18.52
C PHE A 810 3.71 -34.22 17.09
N ASN A 811 3.85 -33.41 16.06
CA ASN A 811 3.83 -33.87 14.67
C ASN A 811 5.01 -34.81 14.32
N ARG A 812 6.12 -34.67 14.99
CA ARG A 812 7.29 -35.56 14.82
C ARG A 812 7.07 -36.93 15.49
N LYS A 813 6.50 -36.94 16.69
CA LYS A 813 6.19 -38.19 17.41
C LYS A 813 5.19 -39.08 16.66
N ASN A 814 4.17 -38.50 16.06
CA ASN A 814 3.18 -39.23 15.26
C ASN A 814 3.75 -39.89 13.99
N LYS A 815 4.92 -39.50 13.54
CA LYS A 815 5.62 -40.14 12.44
C LYS A 815 6.48 -41.33 12.88
N VAL A 816 6.94 -41.33 14.10
CA VAL A 816 7.77 -42.43 14.66
C VAL A 816 6.90 -43.58 15.15
N ALA A 817 5.64 -43.34 15.46
CA ALA A 817 4.68 -44.38 15.90
C ALA A 817 4.03 -45.19 14.75
N ILE A 818 4.39 -44.89 13.47
CA ILE A 818 3.85 -45.57 12.27
C ILE A 818 4.98 -46.28 11.49
N ILE A 819 6.15 -46.42 12.08
CA ILE A 819 7.21 -47.34 11.65
C ILE A 819 7.27 -48.41 12.73
#